data_3f902633678c97406544c86c056bb967
#
_entry.id   3f902633678c97406544c86c056bb967
#
_cell.length_a   1.000
_cell.length_b   1.000
_cell.length_c   1.000
_cell.angle_alpha   90.00
_cell.angle_beta   90.00
_cell.angle_gamma   90.00
#
_symmetry.space_group_name_H-M   'P 1'
#
loop_
_entity.id
_entity.type
_entity.pdbx_description
1 polymer ?
#
loop_
_entity_poly.entity_id
_entity_poly.type
_entity_poly.pdbx_seq_one_letter_code
_entity_poly.pdbx_strand_id
1 'polypeptide(L)'
;MKKTYSGICSYLLLGALSLALSVSAQSGGQPLQVNVESADGSYTIGTPGSSHATLHAGIAVQLDGRWVQSSQYPRHVVKTAPVSDDLESAKEWVVAFSGLNGEPDLTYHLRAYPDKPFADIQVVVHNSTAKPVSVESIRAVAAVGNSILDLNAPAAQDRVLSDSFSEDRPNITIHDLSDAKDGMHRGVGSQLIYNRQSHESVFFGALTSDRFVTVLRVHVSPKGTDPRISAFEVDSTGTTELETDEWGSLHRADADDRLPLELTVAPGAKLSSERLLVSMSRNYHQQLETYGTIIRQLHHARVAAATPLGWWSWTAYYFGLNEGAALTNAEWEAQHLKSLGYNFFHIDEGYQYARGEYSTPDARVFPHGLAGMERQVTNLGLVPGIWTAPFEVSERSWVYQNHPDWLVHNAKGKPIHIGWVTDHNDRLFVLDCTNPGAQQYLRKTYSTLVHGWGIRYIKMDFMDDSAVEGHYYRPNTTAMEAQQTGLRIIRQTVGDNVLLDKDGSVMLNPVGYVDFGRISQDTGHTFGASKDAATGIAARYYMNRNFFVSDPDAFSVSTQTVDDQAWHGGQRPLTPDEARVSIALSAVSGGMYEIGDDLPTLGAEPERLALVKNKDLMNMARLGRPSTPVDLMTYLPQDGQPSIFLLRESPRQTILTVFNWTDRTRTHSVQLSSLGLPAKGTYSISDVFDQKPVSSQDTSALAVNQPAHSVRVFKIIDTAVPAEAPAVHAQHASSGKAGETLTFSAYPADSKAPILCYQWDFGDGVSLEGTHVTHAYTRAGTYQVKVVAMGLDGRNGEDSFSLPVSGSISTRFSPALNQRYQSNP
;
A
#
# COMPACT_ATOMS: atom_id res chain seq x y z
N MET A 1 0.74 -41.03 43.85
CA MET A 1 1.45 -41.81 42.84
C MET A 1 1.37 -41.03 41.51
N LYS A 2 2.54 -40.62 41.07
CA LYS A 2 2.70 -39.86 39.80
C LYS A 2 2.49 -40.80 38.60
N LYS A 3 1.82 -40.32 37.56
CA LYS A 3 2.06 -40.73 36.18
C LYS A 3 1.93 -39.53 35.27
N THR A 4 3.04 -39.08 34.83
CA THR A 4 3.30 -38.13 33.72
C THR A 4 2.92 -38.79 32.40
N TYR A 5 2.20 -38.06 31.53
CA TYR A 5 2.15 -38.34 30.10
C TYR A 5 2.69 -37.11 29.38
N SER A 6 3.88 -37.25 28.84
CA SER A 6 4.45 -36.32 27.84
C SER A 6 3.86 -36.70 26.47
N GLY A 7 3.09 -35.79 25.91
CA GLY A 7 2.69 -35.86 24.51
C GLY A 7 3.48 -34.81 23.70
N ILE A 8 4.42 -35.29 22.90
CA ILE A 8 5.18 -34.50 21.94
C ILE A 8 4.26 -34.21 20.78
N CYS A 9 3.84 -32.94 20.64
CA CYS A 9 3.23 -32.46 19.40
C CYS A 9 4.36 -32.06 18.45
N SER A 10 4.60 -32.91 17.47
CA SER A 10 5.48 -32.60 16.33
C SER A 10 4.73 -31.64 15.39
N TYR A 11 5.10 -30.37 15.38
CA TYR A 11 4.71 -29.44 14.33
C TYR A 11 5.53 -29.76 13.08
N LEU A 12 4.88 -30.35 12.08
CA LEU A 12 5.39 -30.40 10.70
C LEU A 12 5.28 -29.00 10.11
N LEU A 13 6.39 -28.28 10.04
CA LEU A 13 6.56 -27.12 9.18
C LEU A 13 6.54 -27.62 7.72
N LEU A 14 5.42 -27.51 7.05
CA LEU A 14 5.34 -27.57 5.61
C LEU A 14 5.77 -26.21 5.05
N GLY A 15 7.02 -26.17 4.58
CA GLY A 15 7.54 -25.04 3.84
C GLY A 15 6.73 -24.82 2.56
N ALA A 16 6.06 -23.68 2.47
CA ALA A 16 5.52 -23.18 1.21
C ALA A 16 6.71 -22.85 0.31
N LEU A 17 7.04 -23.72 -0.66
CA LEU A 17 7.89 -23.39 -1.78
C LEU A 17 7.12 -22.39 -2.65
N SER A 18 7.33 -21.10 -2.45
CA SER A 18 7.03 -20.10 -3.44
C SER A 18 7.99 -20.29 -4.61
N LEU A 19 7.50 -20.84 -5.72
CA LEU A 19 8.20 -20.81 -6.99
C LEU A 19 8.29 -19.34 -7.46
N ALA A 20 9.35 -18.66 -7.01
CA ALA A 20 9.81 -17.46 -7.68
C ALA A 20 10.22 -17.87 -9.08
N LEU A 21 9.48 -17.43 -10.09
CA LEU A 21 9.93 -17.45 -11.48
C LEU A 21 11.25 -16.68 -11.54
N SER A 22 12.35 -17.39 -11.56
CA SER A 22 13.66 -16.86 -11.88
C SER A 22 13.65 -16.41 -13.34
N VAL A 23 13.28 -15.14 -13.56
CA VAL A 23 13.86 -14.39 -14.67
C VAL A 23 15.36 -14.44 -14.41
N SER A 24 16.12 -14.95 -15.35
CA SER A 24 17.56 -15.14 -15.26
C SER A 24 18.22 -13.90 -14.63
N ALA A 25 18.58 -14.01 -13.36
CA ALA A 25 19.38 -13.03 -12.67
C ALA A 25 20.80 -13.09 -13.24
N GLN A 26 21.08 -12.26 -14.22
CA GLN A 26 22.44 -11.81 -14.48
C GLN A 26 22.53 -10.38 -13.98
N SER A 27 23.37 -10.22 -12.97
CA SER A 27 23.79 -9.09 -12.17
C SER A 27 22.98 -8.87 -10.89
N GLY A 28 23.14 -9.75 -9.91
CA GLY A 28 23.03 -9.37 -8.52
C GLY A 28 23.93 -8.15 -8.29
N GLY A 29 23.39 -7.04 -7.75
CA GLY A 29 24.19 -5.87 -7.41
C GLY A 29 25.38 -6.32 -6.54
N GLN A 30 26.53 -5.72 -6.71
CA GLN A 30 27.70 -6.06 -5.86
C GLN A 30 27.38 -5.66 -4.42
N PRO A 31 27.84 -6.46 -3.43
CA PRO A 31 27.69 -6.09 -2.01
C PRO A 31 28.33 -4.72 -1.75
N LEU A 32 27.71 -3.93 -0.88
CA LEU A 32 28.24 -2.59 -0.56
C LEU A 32 29.54 -2.70 0.25
N GLN A 33 30.45 -1.82 -0.03
CA GLN A 33 31.65 -1.63 0.77
C GLN A 33 31.32 -0.67 1.93
N VAL A 34 31.46 -1.18 3.15
CA VAL A 34 31.30 -0.38 4.37
C VAL A 34 32.66 -0.21 5.04
N ASN A 35 32.99 1.01 5.41
CA ASN A 35 34.16 1.34 6.21
C ASN A 35 33.75 2.24 7.38
N VAL A 36 34.38 2.07 8.53
CA VAL A 36 34.23 2.93 9.70
C VAL A 36 35.58 3.57 10.00
N GLU A 37 35.60 4.90 10.03
CA GLU A 37 36.81 5.69 10.27
C GLU A 37 37.24 5.53 11.73
N SER A 38 38.49 5.10 11.91
CA SER A 38 39.05 4.91 13.26
C SER A 38 39.32 6.23 13.99
N ALA A 39 39.37 7.35 13.26
CA ALA A 39 39.72 8.65 13.81
C ALA A 39 38.56 9.30 14.57
N ASP A 40 37.35 9.17 14.08
CA ASP A 40 36.17 9.88 14.60
C ASP A 40 34.89 9.04 14.67
N GLY A 41 34.95 7.74 14.24
CA GLY A 41 33.83 6.84 14.25
C GLY A 41 32.75 7.14 13.19
N SER A 42 33.03 8.02 12.23
CA SER A 42 32.17 8.23 11.05
C SER A 42 32.20 6.97 10.17
N TYR A 43 31.22 6.85 9.28
CA TYR A 43 31.12 5.68 8.39
C TYR A 43 31.05 6.10 6.92
N THR A 44 31.52 5.22 6.05
CA THR A 44 31.33 5.33 4.61
C THR A 44 30.62 4.09 4.07
N ILE A 45 29.68 4.31 3.15
CA ILE A 45 28.97 3.25 2.41
C ILE A 45 29.13 3.57 0.94
N GLY A 46 29.58 2.60 0.14
CA GLY A 46 29.83 2.81 -1.29
C GLY A 46 29.79 1.54 -2.09
N THR A 47 29.88 1.70 -3.43
CA THR A 47 30.01 0.57 -4.36
C THR A 47 31.47 0.15 -4.47
N PRO A 48 31.81 -1.15 -4.39
CA PRO A 48 33.17 -1.64 -4.50
C PRO A 48 33.87 -1.15 -5.80
N GLY A 49 35.05 -0.57 -5.65
CA GLY A 49 35.85 -0.07 -6.77
C GLY A 49 35.40 1.28 -7.34
N SER A 50 34.35 1.89 -6.84
CA SER A 50 33.97 3.26 -7.16
C SER A 50 34.59 4.22 -6.14
N SER A 51 35.26 5.26 -6.64
CA SER A 51 35.76 6.35 -5.80
C SER A 51 34.75 7.48 -5.59
N HIS A 52 33.59 7.39 -6.22
CA HIS A 52 32.63 8.49 -6.34
C HIS A 52 31.25 8.18 -5.71
N ALA A 53 30.65 7.01 -5.93
CA ALA A 53 29.38 6.66 -5.32
C ALA A 53 29.59 6.24 -3.85
N THR A 54 29.81 7.21 -2.97
CA THR A 54 30.15 6.99 -1.57
C THR A 54 29.39 7.96 -0.68
N LEU A 55 28.63 7.44 0.26
CA LEU A 55 28.02 8.19 1.35
C LEU A 55 29.02 8.23 2.52
N HIS A 56 29.42 9.41 2.96
CA HIS A 56 30.20 9.61 4.19
C HIS A 56 29.35 10.37 5.21
N ALA A 57 29.11 9.78 6.39
CA ALA A 57 28.21 10.34 7.39
C ALA A 57 28.62 9.99 8.83
N GLY A 58 28.14 10.82 9.75
CA GLY A 58 28.06 10.55 11.17
C GLY A 58 26.61 10.37 11.61
N ILE A 59 26.40 10.37 12.92
CA ILE A 59 25.08 10.32 13.56
C ILE A 59 24.87 11.52 14.47
N ALA A 60 23.62 11.81 14.82
CA ALA A 60 23.29 12.87 15.79
C ALA A 60 22.00 12.58 16.56
N VAL A 61 21.77 13.32 17.64
CA VAL A 61 20.51 13.34 18.38
C VAL A 61 20.11 14.77 18.67
N GLN A 62 18.81 15.07 18.61
CA GLN A 62 18.26 16.37 18.99
C GLN A 62 17.73 16.28 20.42
N LEU A 63 18.24 17.17 21.28
CA LEU A 63 17.93 17.26 22.70
C LEU A 63 17.64 18.73 23.05
N ASP A 64 16.50 19.01 23.63
CA ASP A 64 16.11 20.38 24.05
C ASP A 64 16.34 21.42 22.92
N GLY A 65 15.92 21.12 21.69
CA GLY A 65 16.02 21.99 20.51
C GLY A 65 17.41 22.07 19.86
N ARG A 66 18.43 21.35 20.34
CA ARG A 66 19.79 21.38 19.81
C ARG A 66 20.29 20.03 19.35
N TRP A 67 21.02 20.01 18.24
CA TRP A 67 21.68 18.82 17.72
C TRP A 67 23.01 18.54 18.42
N VAL A 68 23.18 17.33 18.93
CA VAL A 68 24.43 16.77 19.46
C VAL A 68 24.94 15.73 18.48
N GLN A 69 26.08 16.03 17.84
CA GLN A 69 26.66 15.18 16.80
C GLN A 69 27.69 14.20 17.38
N SER A 70 27.84 13.05 16.74
CA SER A 70 28.84 12.04 17.14
C SER A 70 30.27 12.58 17.14
N SER A 71 30.61 13.50 16.25
CA SER A 71 31.94 14.16 16.17
C SER A 71 32.30 15.03 17.40
N GLN A 72 31.35 15.36 18.26
CA GLN A 72 31.58 16.13 19.49
C GLN A 72 32.05 15.26 20.67
N TYR A 73 31.90 13.94 20.56
CA TYR A 73 32.25 13.01 21.62
C TYR A 73 33.76 12.77 21.70
N PRO A 74 34.35 12.91 22.88
CA PRO A 74 35.79 12.75 23.05
C PRO A 74 36.28 11.30 22.94
N ARG A 75 35.36 10.31 23.00
CA ARG A 75 35.70 8.89 22.93
C ARG A 75 34.72 8.15 22.05
N HIS A 76 35.25 7.28 21.19
CA HIS A 76 34.47 6.26 20.49
C HIS A 76 35.15 4.90 20.50
N VAL A 77 34.36 3.85 20.39
CA VAL A 77 34.83 2.47 20.37
C VAL A 77 34.14 1.72 19.23
N VAL A 78 34.95 1.16 18.35
CA VAL A 78 34.45 0.37 17.20
C VAL A 78 34.60 -1.11 17.53
N LYS A 79 33.51 -1.88 17.36
CA LYS A 79 33.51 -3.34 17.44
C LYS A 79 32.89 -3.90 16.18
N THR A 80 33.37 -5.04 15.73
CA THR A 80 32.81 -5.76 14.57
C THR A 80 32.52 -7.20 14.95
N ALA A 81 31.39 -7.72 14.51
CA ALA A 81 30.99 -9.11 14.71
C ALA A 81 30.13 -9.61 13.54
N PRO A 82 30.13 -10.91 13.23
CA PRO A 82 29.07 -11.49 12.44
C PRO A 82 27.77 -11.46 13.25
N VAL A 83 26.69 -11.15 12.59
CA VAL A 83 25.34 -11.17 13.17
C VAL A 83 24.39 -11.86 12.17
N SER A 84 23.34 -12.47 12.70
CA SER A 84 22.22 -12.95 11.89
C SER A 84 20.94 -12.35 12.45
N ASP A 85 20.18 -11.71 11.59
CA ASP A 85 18.89 -11.09 11.92
C ASP A 85 17.79 -11.59 10.96
N ASP A 86 16.63 -10.93 10.97
CA ASP A 86 15.49 -11.27 10.13
C ASP A 86 15.75 -11.09 8.62
N LEU A 87 16.86 -10.41 8.24
CA LEU A 87 17.28 -10.21 6.85
C LEU A 87 18.41 -11.13 6.40
N GLU A 88 18.93 -12.01 7.26
CA GLU A 88 19.99 -13.00 7.03
C GLU A 88 21.29 -12.69 7.79
N SER A 89 22.40 -13.32 7.34
CA SER A 89 23.72 -13.12 7.95
C SER A 89 24.37 -11.84 7.45
N ALA A 90 24.85 -11.01 8.37
CA ALA A 90 25.50 -9.75 8.08
C ALA A 90 26.82 -9.61 8.88
N LYS A 91 27.68 -8.72 8.43
CA LYS A 91 28.75 -8.15 9.23
C LYS A 91 28.24 -6.86 9.88
N GLU A 92 28.29 -6.81 11.21
CA GLU A 92 27.87 -5.62 11.96
C GLU A 92 29.07 -4.85 12.48
N TRP A 93 29.00 -3.53 12.38
CA TRP A 93 29.83 -2.57 13.10
C TRP A 93 28.99 -1.93 14.18
N VAL A 94 29.44 -2.02 15.42
CA VAL A 94 28.86 -1.33 16.57
C VAL A 94 29.83 -0.24 17.00
N VAL A 95 29.43 1.01 16.86
CA VAL A 95 30.27 2.18 17.21
C VAL A 95 29.60 2.96 18.34
N ALA A 96 30.25 2.96 19.50
CA ALA A 96 29.75 3.61 20.70
C ALA A 96 30.53 4.90 20.99
N PHE A 97 29.84 6.01 21.14
CA PHE A 97 30.36 7.34 21.49
C PHE A 97 30.02 7.66 22.95
N SER A 98 31.01 8.15 23.71
CA SER A 98 30.81 8.40 25.13
C SER A 98 31.66 9.53 25.68
N GLY A 99 31.30 10.01 26.87
CA GLY A 99 32.10 10.95 27.66
C GLY A 99 31.91 12.43 27.30
N LEU A 100 30.89 12.78 26.55
CA LEU A 100 30.49 14.18 26.37
C LEU A 100 29.74 14.62 27.64
N ASN A 101 30.25 15.64 28.30
CA ASN A 101 29.77 16.01 29.62
C ASN A 101 28.32 16.50 29.60
N GLY A 102 27.49 15.85 30.38
CA GLY A 102 26.07 16.17 30.50
C GLY A 102 25.15 15.60 29.41
N GLU A 103 25.73 14.90 28.41
CA GLU A 103 24.99 14.34 27.28
C GLU A 103 24.86 12.80 27.39
N PRO A 104 23.80 12.21 26.81
CA PRO A 104 23.67 10.75 26.71
C PRO A 104 24.74 10.17 25.80
N ASP A 105 25.09 8.89 25.96
CA ASP A 105 25.95 8.17 25.03
C ASP A 105 25.16 7.80 23.76
N LEU A 106 25.84 7.78 22.61
CA LEU A 106 25.26 7.36 21.33
C LEU A 106 25.91 6.06 20.87
N THR A 107 25.14 5.20 20.22
CA THR A 107 25.67 4.01 19.55
C THR A 107 24.97 3.87 18.20
N TYR A 108 25.71 3.54 17.15
CA TYR A 108 25.05 3.05 15.95
C TYR A 108 25.43 1.59 15.65
N HIS A 109 24.49 0.88 15.06
CA HIS A 109 24.59 -0.44 14.51
C HIS A 109 24.50 -0.33 12.98
N LEU A 110 25.58 -0.65 12.29
CA LEU A 110 25.65 -0.63 10.82
C LEU A 110 25.90 -2.06 10.35
N ARG A 111 24.98 -2.60 9.55
CA ARG A 111 25.02 -3.97 9.05
C ARG A 111 25.18 -3.98 7.54
N ALA A 112 26.14 -4.74 7.02
CA ALA A 112 26.31 -5.00 5.60
C ALA A 112 26.14 -6.50 5.31
N TYR A 113 25.37 -6.81 4.28
CA TYR A 113 25.02 -8.16 3.89
C TYR A 113 25.94 -8.61 2.74
N PRO A 114 26.71 -9.72 2.91
CA PRO A 114 27.78 -10.09 1.98
C PRO A 114 27.34 -10.32 0.53
N ASP A 115 26.10 -10.77 0.35
CA ASP A 115 25.56 -11.14 -0.97
C ASP A 115 24.42 -10.20 -1.43
N LYS A 116 24.28 -9.04 -0.79
CA LYS A 116 23.18 -8.10 -1.07
C LYS A 116 23.72 -6.70 -1.36
N PRO A 117 23.08 -5.94 -2.28
CA PRO A 117 23.52 -4.58 -2.62
C PRO A 117 22.95 -3.52 -1.65
N PHE A 118 22.82 -3.85 -0.36
CA PHE A 118 22.35 -2.91 0.65
C PHE A 118 23.03 -3.10 2.00
N ALA A 119 22.95 -2.09 2.81
CA ALA A 119 23.30 -2.05 4.23
C ALA A 119 22.13 -1.44 5.02
N ASP A 120 22.06 -1.66 6.33
CA ASP A 120 21.12 -0.97 7.20
C ASP A 120 21.84 -0.34 8.40
N ILE A 121 21.25 0.75 8.90
CA ILE A 121 21.74 1.46 10.07
C ILE A 121 20.61 1.72 11.06
N GLN A 122 20.95 1.62 12.36
CA GLN A 122 20.09 2.00 13.48
C GLN A 122 20.92 2.70 14.55
N VAL A 123 20.38 3.77 15.13
CA VAL A 123 21.02 4.55 16.18
C VAL A 123 20.32 4.29 17.52
N VAL A 124 21.11 4.18 18.58
CA VAL A 124 20.62 4.00 19.95
C VAL A 124 21.14 5.13 20.83
N VAL A 125 20.26 5.86 21.46
CA VAL A 125 20.56 6.85 22.51
C VAL A 125 20.49 6.13 23.84
N HIS A 126 21.58 6.13 24.60
CA HIS A 126 21.66 5.58 25.95
C HIS A 126 21.86 6.70 26.97
N ASN A 127 20.86 6.96 27.78
CA ASN A 127 20.99 7.99 28.81
C ASN A 127 21.94 7.52 29.94
N SER A 128 23.21 7.79 29.77
CA SER A 128 24.26 7.55 30.77
C SER A 128 24.36 8.65 31.84
N THR A 129 23.53 9.68 31.77
CA THR A 129 23.49 10.78 32.73
C THR A 129 22.69 10.45 33.99
N ALA A 130 22.79 11.28 35.01
CA ALA A 130 22.03 11.10 36.27
C ALA A 130 20.59 11.66 36.21
N LYS A 131 20.20 12.33 35.12
CA LYS A 131 18.89 12.97 34.95
C LYS A 131 18.18 12.43 33.70
N PRO A 132 16.85 12.44 33.65
CA PRO A 132 16.14 12.20 32.40
C PRO A 132 16.60 13.20 31.31
N VAL A 133 16.66 12.73 30.06
CA VAL A 133 16.90 13.57 28.87
C VAL A 133 15.66 13.52 27.98
N SER A 134 15.35 14.65 27.32
CA SER A 134 14.28 14.72 26.34
C SER A 134 14.87 14.55 24.94
N VAL A 135 14.39 13.54 24.20
CA VAL A 135 14.83 13.27 22.81
C VAL A 135 13.70 13.67 21.86
N GLU A 136 14.02 14.55 20.91
CA GLU A 136 13.07 15.03 19.89
C GLU A 136 13.25 14.28 18.56
N SER A 137 14.52 14.06 18.16
CA SER A 137 14.86 13.40 16.91
C SER A 137 16.17 12.61 17.03
N ILE A 138 16.29 11.53 16.25
CA ILE A 138 17.51 10.72 16.16
C ILE A 138 17.94 10.67 14.70
N ARG A 139 19.12 11.21 14.37
CA ARG A 139 19.66 11.27 13.02
C ARG A 139 20.58 10.09 12.74
N ALA A 140 20.16 9.23 11.82
CA ALA A 140 20.95 8.06 11.40
C ALA A 140 21.98 8.44 10.32
N VAL A 141 21.70 9.43 9.49
CA VAL A 141 22.62 9.96 8.47
C VAL A 141 22.78 11.46 8.67
N ALA A 142 23.97 11.87 9.01
CA ALA A 142 24.38 13.27 9.11
C ALA A 142 25.57 13.49 8.16
N ALA A 143 25.29 13.76 6.88
CA ALA A 143 26.30 13.92 5.84
C ALA A 143 26.40 15.38 5.41
N VAL A 144 27.57 15.99 5.60
CA VAL A 144 27.89 17.40 5.25
C VAL A 144 29.18 17.50 4.48
N GLY A 145 29.26 18.40 3.50
CA GLY A 145 30.49 18.70 2.76
C GLY A 145 30.44 18.37 1.28
N ASN A 146 31.56 18.57 0.59
CA ASN A 146 31.64 18.61 -0.86
C ASN A 146 31.73 17.22 -1.56
N SER A 147 31.73 16.12 -0.83
CA SER A 147 31.92 14.76 -1.36
C SER A 147 30.79 13.82 -0.99
N ILE A 148 29.56 14.37 -0.92
CA ILE A 148 28.39 13.66 -0.44
C ILE A 148 27.74 12.93 -1.57
N LEU A 149 27.78 12.02 -2.15
CA LEU A 149 27.06 11.37 -3.26
C LEU A 149 27.37 12.02 -4.61
N ASP A 150 28.41 11.55 -5.21
CA ASP A 150 28.70 11.74 -6.63
C ASP A 150 28.31 10.44 -7.35
N LEU A 151 27.34 10.51 -8.25
CA LEU A 151 26.87 9.38 -9.03
C LEU A 151 27.64 9.19 -10.35
N ASN A 152 28.92 9.55 -10.39
CA ASN A 152 29.85 9.36 -11.52
C ASN A 152 29.50 10.13 -12.81
N ALA A 153 28.68 11.18 -12.72
CA ALA A 153 28.33 12.05 -13.81
C ALA A 153 27.86 13.40 -13.27
N PRO A 154 27.73 14.45 -14.10
CA PRO A 154 27.28 15.75 -13.63
C PRO A 154 25.94 15.68 -12.87
N ALA A 155 25.92 16.26 -11.67
CA ALA A 155 24.72 16.25 -10.82
C ALA A 155 23.51 17.00 -11.43
N ALA A 156 23.72 17.81 -12.47
CA ALA A 156 22.64 18.36 -13.30
C ALA A 156 21.80 17.27 -14.01
N GLN A 157 22.28 16.02 -14.06
CA GLN A 157 21.55 14.86 -14.56
C GLN A 157 20.89 14.04 -13.45
N ASP A 158 21.06 14.44 -12.19
CA ASP A 158 20.41 13.78 -11.07
C ASP A 158 18.93 14.13 -11.01
N ARG A 159 18.13 13.11 -10.72
CA ARG A 159 16.70 13.21 -10.44
C ARG A 159 16.42 12.56 -9.10
N VAL A 160 15.54 13.20 -8.33
CA VAL A 160 15.17 12.77 -6.99
C VAL A 160 13.70 12.36 -6.97
N LEU A 161 13.40 11.11 -6.62
CA LEU A 161 12.10 10.65 -6.24
C LEU A 161 12.01 10.70 -4.73
N SER A 162 11.06 11.47 -4.21
CA SER A 162 10.81 11.60 -2.78
C SER A 162 9.41 11.08 -2.47
N ASP A 163 9.32 10.04 -1.66
CA ASP A 163 8.05 9.53 -1.17
C ASP A 163 7.45 10.49 -0.15
N SER A 164 6.18 10.34 0.16
CA SER A 164 5.40 11.26 0.97
C SER A 164 4.88 10.61 2.24
N PHE A 165 4.33 11.42 3.14
CA PHE A 165 3.82 10.97 4.44
C PHE A 165 2.65 10.00 4.27
N SER A 166 1.64 10.37 3.47
CA SER A 166 0.56 9.50 3.03
C SER A 166 0.55 9.40 1.49
N GLU A 167 -0.45 8.77 0.90
CA GLU A 167 -0.55 8.64 -0.56
C GLU A 167 -0.71 9.98 -1.27
N ASP A 168 -1.28 10.98 -0.60
CA ASP A 168 -1.64 12.28 -1.18
C ASP A 168 -1.06 13.51 -0.44
N ARG A 169 -0.38 13.32 0.71
CA ARG A 169 0.07 14.45 1.56
C ARG A 169 1.50 14.31 2.08
N PRO A 170 2.41 15.21 1.68
CA PRO A 170 2.35 15.93 0.42
C PRO A 170 2.40 14.96 -0.75
N ASN A 171 2.17 15.42 -1.95
CA ASN A 171 2.29 14.59 -3.14
C ASN A 171 3.70 14.00 -3.25
N ILE A 172 3.77 12.74 -3.65
CA ILE A 172 5.04 12.15 -4.07
C ILE A 172 5.63 12.95 -5.23
N THR A 173 6.94 13.16 -5.23
CA THR A 173 7.62 13.99 -6.22
C THR A 173 8.74 13.26 -6.93
N ILE A 174 8.89 13.55 -8.24
CA ILE A 174 10.03 13.13 -9.06
C ILE A 174 10.54 14.37 -9.77
N HIS A 175 11.56 14.98 -9.22
CA HIS A 175 12.10 16.27 -9.69
C HIS A 175 13.58 16.15 -10.07
N ASP A 176 14.03 16.98 -11.00
CA ASP A 176 15.46 17.17 -11.23
C ASP A 176 16.09 17.80 -9.98
N LEU A 177 17.33 17.47 -9.67
CA LEU A 177 18.02 17.95 -8.46
C LEU A 177 18.01 19.49 -8.36
N SER A 178 18.09 20.17 -9.51
CA SER A 178 18.02 21.65 -9.58
C SER A 178 16.68 22.26 -9.21
N ASP A 179 15.60 21.46 -9.19
CA ASP A 179 14.23 21.94 -8.97
C ASP A 179 13.83 21.86 -7.49
N ALA A 180 14.83 21.81 -6.62
CA ALA A 180 14.66 21.79 -5.17
C ALA A 180 13.87 23.01 -4.68
N LYS A 181 12.75 22.76 -3.94
CA LYS A 181 12.01 23.81 -3.26
C LYS A 181 12.82 24.27 -2.04
N ASP A 182 13.07 25.57 -1.93
CA ASP A 182 13.84 26.17 -0.82
C ASP A 182 15.24 25.54 -0.65
N GLY A 183 15.83 25.06 -1.75
CA GLY A 183 17.15 24.43 -1.74
C GLY A 183 17.17 23.01 -1.20
N MET A 184 16.04 22.33 -1.14
CA MET A 184 15.92 21.01 -0.53
C MET A 184 14.90 20.13 -1.23
N HIS A 185 15.19 18.84 -1.39
CA HIS A 185 14.19 17.78 -1.66
C HIS A 185 13.89 17.04 -0.35
N ARG A 186 12.62 16.93 -0.04
CA ARG A 186 12.15 16.29 1.18
C ARG A 186 11.41 15.01 0.85
N GLY A 187 11.63 13.94 1.63
CA GLY A 187 10.93 12.69 1.52
C GLY A 187 10.55 12.15 2.88
N VAL A 188 9.51 11.31 2.94
CA VAL A 188 9.11 10.56 4.12
C VAL A 188 9.10 9.08 3.80
N GLY A 189 9.71 8.28 4.65
CA GLY A 189 9.81 6.83 4.48
C GLY A 189 10.85 6.40 3.46
N SER A 190 10.88 6.96 2.25
CA SER A 190 11.88 6.60 1.24
C SER A 190 12.27 7.73 0.29
N GLN A 191 13.48 7.61 -0.27
CA GLN A 191 13.98 8.54 -1.28
C GLN A 191 14.99 7.85 -2.21
N LEU A 192 14.86 8.11 -3.53
CA LEU A 192 15.75 7.59 -4.56
C LEU A 192 16.39 8.76 -5.30
N ILE A 193 17.73 8.74 -5.43
CA ILE A 193 18.50 9.67 -6.26
C ILE A 193 19.09 8.86 -7.41
N TYR A 194 18.85 9.29 -8.65
CA TYR A 194 19.28 8.60 -9.86
C TYR A 194 19.88 9.57 -10.86
N ASN A 195 21.05 9.22 -11.39
CA ASN A 195 21.70 10.00 -12.45
C ASN A 195 21.36 9.43 -13.83
N ARG A 196 20.74 10.24 -14.68
CA ARG A 196 20.29 9.84 -16.03
C ARG A 196 21.43 9.54 -17.02
N GLN A 197 22.67 9.98 -16.75
CA GLN A 197 23.82 9.77 -17.61
C GLN A 197 24.64 8.55 -17.22
N SER A 198 24.97 8.40 -15.93
CA SER A 198 25.74 7.25 -15.44
C SER A 198 24.87 6.02 -15.19
N HIS A 199 23.57 6.23 -15.04
CA HIS A 199 22.57 5.23 -14.59
C HIS A 199 22.82 4.76 -13.14
N GLU A 200 23.68 5.41 -12.37
CA GLU A 200 23.89 5.08 -10.97
C GLU A 200 22.80 5.70 -10.12
N SER A 201 22.48 4.99 -9.04
CA SER A 201 21.45 5.41 -8.09
C SER A 201 21.81 5.05 -6.67
N VAL A 202 21.30 5.84 -5.73
CA VAL A 202 21.26 5.53 -4.31
C VAL A 202 19.82 5.61 -3.82
N PHE A 203 19.43 4.62 -3.03
CA PHE A 203 18.11 4.53 -2.43
C PHE A 203 18.23 4.43 -0.91
N PHE A 204 17.38 5.18 -0.23
CA PHE A 204 17.19 5.13 1.21
C PHE A 204 15.75 4.76 1.49
N GLY A 205 15.53 3.81 2.42
CA GLY A 205 14.19 3.39 2.80
C GLY A 205 14.11 2.99 4.27
N ALA A 206 13.09 3.51 4.97
CA ALA A 206 12.80 3.09 6.33
C ALA A 206 12.44 1.60 6.36
N LEU A 207 13.06 0.83 7.23
CA LEU A 207 12.73 -0.59 7.43
C LEU A 207 11.70 -0.77 8.54
N THR A 208 11.57 0.18 9.44
CA THR A 208 10.58 0.18 10.54
C THR A 208 9.92 1.55 10.66
N SER A 209 8.74 1.59 11.26
CA SER A 209 7.99 2.80 11.63
C SER A 209 7.24 2.53 12.93
N ASP A 210 7.99 2.06 13.95
CA ASP A 210 7.40 1.58 15.20
C ASP A 210 7.06 2.74 16.13
N ARG A 211 7.92 3.75 16.17
CA ARG A 211 7.78 4.93 17.04
C ARG A 211 7.83 6.25 16.28
N PHE A 212 8.61 6.32 15.21
CA PHE A 212 8.93 7.56 14.53
C PHE A 212 8.48 7.51 13.08
N VAL A 213 8.34 8.66 12.48
CA VAL A 213 8.42 8.81 11.04
C VAL A 213 9.89 8.99 10.63
N THR A 214 10.24 8.48 9.45
CA THR A 214 11.58 8.69 8.88
C THR A 214 11.51 9.81 7.87
N VAL A 215 12.21 10.92 8.14
CA VAL A 215 12.28 12.10 7.27
C VAL A 215 13.64 12.16 6.60
N LEU A 216 13.64 12.36 5.28
CA LEU A 216 14.84 12.42 4.46
C LEU A 216 14.95 13.82 3.82
N ARG A 217 16.15 14.43 3.88
CA ARG A 217 16.41 15.78 3.35
C ARG A 217 17.67 15.79 2.51
N VAL A 218 17.52 16.03 1.22
CA VAL A 218 18.61 16.29 0.28
C VAL A 218 18.77 17.79 0.09
N HIS A 219 19.79 18.39 0.69
CA HIS A 219 20.11 19.81 0.52
C HIS A 219 20.89 20.00 -0.77
N VAL A 220 20.52 21.02 -1.53
CA VAL A 220 21.10 21.34 -2.83
C VAL A 220 21.89 22.65 -2.72
N SER A 221 22.97 22.76 -3.47
CA SER A 221 23.75 23.99 -3.57
C SER A 221 22.90 25.20 -3.99
N PRO A 222 23.27 26.43 -3.62
CA PRO A 222 22.47 27.62 -3.91
C PRO A 222 22.10 27.75 -5.38
N LYS A 223 20.88 28.25 -5.65
CA LYS A 223 20.39 28.51 -6.99
C LYS A 223 21.33 29.44 -7.78
N GLY A 224 21.62 29.06 -9.02
CA GLY A 224 22.54 29.81 -9.89
C GLY A 224 23.99 29.30 -9.86
N THR A 225 24.28 28.25 -9.09
CA THR A 225 25.51 27.47 -9.16
C THR A 225 25.23 26.12 -9.83
N ASP A 226 26.31 25.38 -10.18
CA ASP A 226 26.12 24.01 -10.63
C ASP A 226 25.43 23.21 -9.52
N PRO A 227 24.30 22.53 -9.80
CA PRO A 227 23.57 21.78 -8.79
C PRO A 227 24.44 20.65 -8.24
N ARG A 228 24.48 20.51 -6.93
CA ARG A 228 25.13 19.40 -6.22
C ARG A 228 24.49 19.21 -4.88
N ILE A 229 24.56 18.00 -4.35
CA ILE A 229 24.13 17.72 -2.99
C ILE A 229 25.14 18.37 -2.03
N SER A 230 24.68 19.23 -1.16
CA SER A 230 25.52 19.97 -0.17
C SER A 230 25.41 19.37 1.24
N ALA A 231 24.28 18.72 1.58
CA ALA A 231 24.09 17.94 2.78
C ALA A 231 23.00 16.87 2.54
N PHE A 232 23.03 15.81 3.32
CA PHE A 232 22.00 14.80 3.34
C PHE A 232 21.73 14.36 4.78
N GLU A 233 20.46 14.33 5.14
CA GLU A 233 20.02 14.04 6.50
C GLU A 233 18.89 13.01 6.49
N VAL A 234 18.95 12.05 7.43
CA VAL A 234 17.85 11.11 7.65
C VAL A 234 17.56 11.02 9.14
N ASP A 235 16.36 11.43 9.51
CA ASP A 235 15.91 11.59 10.88
C ASP A 235 14.74 10.66 11.21
N SER A 236 14.81 10.02 12.36
CA SER A 236 13.65 9.43 13.05
C SER A 236 13.08 10.49 13.97
N THR A 237 11.87 10.99 13.69
CA THR A 237 11.29 12.15 14.38
C THR A 237 9.78 12.02 14.55
N GLY A 238 9.14 13.00 15.18
CA GLY A 238 7.68 13.08 15.33
C GLY A 238 6.98 13.61 14.08
N THR A 239 5.68 13.44 14.03
CA THR A 239 4.85 13.93 12.92
C THR A 239 4.74 15.45 12.88
N THR A 240 4.86 16.14 14.00
CA THR A 240 4.84 17.60 14.07
C THR A 240 5.94 18.25 13.22
N GLU A 241 7.08 17.57 13.05
CA GLU A 241 8.16 18.04 12.15
C GLU A 241 7.67 18.17 10.68
N LEU A 242 6.63 17.45 10.33
CA LEU A 242 6.03 17.46 8.99
C LEU A 242 5.02 18.61 8.79
N GLU A 243 4.57 19.24 9.88
CA GLU A 243 3.56 20.31 9.86
C GLU A 243 4.15 21.70 9.61
N THR A 244 5.40 21.77 9.23
CA THR A 244 6.05 23.04 8.91
C THR A 244 5.53 23.58 7.58
N ASP A 245 5.63 24.88 7.36
CA ASP A 245 5.26 25.55 6.10
C ASP A 245 5.95 24.93 4.87
N GLU A 246 7.05 24.22 5.08
CA GLU A 246 7.82 23.54 4.03
C GLU A 246 7.08 22.38 3.38
N TRP A 247 6.26 21.66 4.16
CA TRP A 247 5.52 20.48 3.74
C TRP A 247 4.06 20.77 3.33
N GLY A 248 3.58 21.99 3.62
CA GLY A 248 2.17 22.33 3.55
C GLY A 248 1.40 21.78 4.75
N SER A 249 0.08 21.88 4.75
CA SER A 249 -0.74 21.39 5.86
C SER A 249 -0.92 19.87 5.74
N LEU A 250 -0.01 19.10 6.32
CA LEU A 250 -0.16 17.65 6.49
C LEU A 250 -1.22 17.34 7.52
N HIS A 251 -1.20 18.09 8.62
CA HIS A 251 -2.22 18.02 9.64
C HIS A 251 -3.07 19.28 9.59
N ARG A 252 -4.34 19.08 9.83
CA ARG A 252 -5.27 20.19 10.04
C ARG A 252 -5.30 20.66 11.47
N ALA A 253 -4.36 20.19 12.31
CA ALA A 253 -4.25 20.63 13.70
C ALA A 253 -3.97 22.12 13.78
N ASP A 254 -4.73 22.82 14.64
CA ASP A 254 -4.50 24.24 14.89
C ASP A 254 -3.07 24.47 15.38
N ALA A 255 -2.42 25.51 14.89
CA ALA A 255 -1.03 25.82 15.24
C ALA A 255 -0.77 25.90 16.76
N ASP A 256 -1.75 26.39 17.52
CA ASP A 256 -1.69 26.48 18.99
C ASP A 256 -1.84 25.13 19.70
N ASP A 257 -2.26 24.10 19.01
CA ASP A 257 -2.48 22.75 19.53
C ASP A 257 -1.33 21.80 19.19
N ARG A 258 -0.43 22.18 18.27
CA ARG A 258 0.71 21.37 17.84
C ARG A 258 1.73 21.26 18.98
N LEU A 259 2.17 20.03 19.23
CA LEU A 259 3.24 19.72 20.18
C LEU A 259 4.43 19.10 19.45
N PRO A 260 5.67 19.57 19.73
CA PRO A 260 6.85 18.85 19.26
C PRO A 260 6.90 17.47 19.93
N LEU A 261 7.54 16.51 19.28
CA LEU A 261 7.85 15.24 19.91
C LEU A 261 8.91 15.44 20.99
N GLU A 262 8.64 15.01 22.22
CA GLU A 262 9.55 15.03 23.35
C GLU A 262 9.49 13.70 24.10
N LEU A 263 10.42 12.79 23.79
CA LEU A 263 10.49 11.49 24.44
C LEU A 263 11.45 11.50 25.63
N THR A 264 10.92 11.32 26.81
CA THR A 264 11.72 11.24 28.04
C THR A 264 12.45 9.90 28.13
N VAL A 265 13.77 9.95 28.16
CA VAL A 265 14.65 8.78 28.39
C VAL A 265 15.22 8.86 29.79
N ALA A 266 14.77 7.97 30.68
CA ALA A 266 15.21 7.91 32.07
C ALA A 266 16.71 7.52 32.18
N PRO A 267 17.40 7.86 33.29
CA PRO A 267 18.76 7.42 33.54
C PRO A 267 18.92 5.88 33.38
N GLY A 268 19.92 5.47 32.59
CA GLY A 268 20.17 4.07 32.25
C GLY A 268 19.26 3.47 31.16
N ALA A 269 18.22 4.17 30.73
CA ALA A 269 17.33 3.71 29.66
C ALA A 269 17.93 3.97 28.26
N LYS A 270 17.36 3.28 27.28
CA LYS A 270 17.75 3.38 25.86
C LYS A 270 16.54 3.73 25.00
N LEU A 271 16.80 4.48 23.92
CA LEU A 271 15.84 4.79 22.88
C LEU A 271 16.51 4.53 21.53
N SER A 272 15.87 3.76 20.66
CA SER A 272 16.37 3.45 19.31
C SER A 272 15.65 4.29 18.26
N SER A 273 16.39 4.67 17.22
CA SER A 273 15.81 5.19 15.96
C SER A 273 15.07 4.07 15.22
N GLU A 274 14.36 4.43 14.16
CA GLU A 274 13.97 3.46 13.13
C GLU A 274 15.20 2.88 12.43
N ARG A 275 15.06 1.67 11.84
CA ARG A 275 16.09 1.10 10.97
C ARG A 275 15.97 1.72 9.58
N LEU A 276 17.11 2.05 8.99
CA LEU A 276 17.20 2.66 7.67
C LEU A 276 18.02 1.78 6.74
N LEU A 277 17.46 1.40 5.60
CA LEU A 277 18.18 0.73 4.52
C LEU A 277 18.86 1.77 3.61
N VAL A 278 20.09 1.45 3.21
CA VAL A 278 20.84 2.17 2.16
C VAL A 278 21.23 1.17 1.08
N SER A 279 20.93 1.50 -0.17
CA SER A 279 21.24 0.65 -1.33
C SER A 279 21.80 1.48 -2.47
N MET A 280 22.77 0.92 -3.23
CA MET A 280 23.36 1.56 -4.40
C MET A 280 23.37 0.58 -5.57
N SER A 281 22.96 1.04 -6.77
CA SER A 281 22.85 0.17 -7.96
C SER A 281 22.82 1.00 -9.24
N ARG A 282 22.95 0.31 -10.38
CA ARG A 282 22.61 0.83 -11.72
C ARG A 282 21.22 0.45 -12.18
N ASN A 283 20.48 -0.32 -11.37
CA ASN A 283 19.13 -0.75 -11.65
C ASN A 283 18.23 -0.33 -10.48
N TYR A 284 17.68 0.88 -10.54
CA TYR A 284 16.81 1.40 -9.50
C TYR A 284 15.50 0.61 -9.36
N HIS A 285 14.98 0.01 -10.42
CA HIS A 285 13.79 -0.86 -10.31
C HIS A 285 14.07 -2.04 -9.39
N GLN A 286 15.25 -2.69 -9.56
CA GLN A 286 15.63 -3.79 -8.68
C GLN A 286 15.81 -3.33 -7.22
N GLN A 287 16.33 -2.11 -6.99
CA GLN A 287 16.43 -1.56 -5.62
C GLN A 287 15.06 -1.42 -4.98
N LEU A 288 14.09 -0.82 -5.69
CA LEU A 288 12.72 -0.62 -5.20
C LEU A 288 12.03 -1.97 -4.95
N GLU A 289 12.12 -2.92 -5.86
CA GLU A 289 11.55 -4.26 -5.74
C GLU A 289 12.20 -5.08 -4.59
N THR A 290 13.52 -4.94 -4.43
CA THR A 290 14.25 -5.57 -3.30
C THR A 290 13.78 -4.98 -1.98
N TYR A 291 13.68 -3.65 -1.88
CA TYR A 291 13.15 -2.98 -0.70
C TYR A 291 11.72 -3.45 -0.37
N GLY A 292 10.83 -3.50 -1.36
CA GLY A 292 9.49 -4.04 -1.18
C GLY A 292 9.50 -5.47 -0.64
N THR A 293 10.35 -6.34 -1.17
CA THR A 293 10.48 -7.73 -0.71
C THR A 293 10.97 -7.80 0.75
N ILE A 294 11.89 -6.93 1.14
CA ILE A 294 12.39 -6.83 2.53
C ILE A 294 11.27 -6.41 3.47
N ILE A 295 10.50 -5.38 3.11
CA ILE A 295 9.35 -4.93 3.91
C ILE A 295 8.32 -6.06 4.08
N ARG A 296 8.00 -6.77 2.98
CA ARG A 296 7.11 -7.94 3.05
C ARG A 296 7.56 -8.96 4.09
N GLN A 297 8.85 -9.25 4.12
CA GLN A 297 9.44 -10.24 5.03
C GLN A 297 9.44 -9.74 6.48
N LEU A 298 9.93 -8.52 6.73
CA LEU A 298 10.07 -7.95 8.08
C LEU A 298 8.74 -7.76 8.79
N HIS A 299 7.74 -7.28 8.06
CA HIS A 299 6.44 -6.94 8.64
C HIS A 299 5.39 -8.05 8.45
N HIS A 300 5.75 -9.21 7.88
CA HIS A 300 4.81 -10.29 7.57
C HIS A 300 3.58 -9.76 6.81
N ALA A 301 3.84 -8.95 5.75
CA ALA A 301 2.81 -8.22 5.04
C ALA A 301 1.69 -9.13 4.52
N ARG A 302 0.46 -8.70 4.66
CA ARG A 302 -0.76 -9.42 4.28
C ARG A 302 -1.05 -9.20 2.80
N VAL A 303 -0.50 -10.03 1.93
CA VAL A 303 -0.49 -9.82 0.47
C VAL A 303 -1.13 -10.98 -0.32
N ALA A 304 -1.76 -11.91 0.37
CA ALA A 304 -2.33 -13.11 -0.25
C ALA A 304 -3.75 -12.93 -0.80
N ALA A 305 -4.41 -11.81 -0.48
CA ALA A 305 -5.75 -11.55 -0.95
C ALA A 305 -5.82 -11.50 -2.49
N ALA A 306 -6.90 -12.02 -3.07
CA ALA A 306 -7.19 -11.84 -4.49
C ALA A 306 -7.44 -10.35 -4.78
N THR A 307 -7.16 -9.94 -6.00
CA THR A 307 -7.48 -8.58 -6.45
C THR A 307 -8.99 -8.40 -6.49
N PRO A 308 -9.57 -7.45 -5.72
CA PRO A 308 -10.99 -7.15 -5.79
C PRO A 308 -11.36 -6.50 -7.13
N LEU A 309 -12.48 -6.91 -7.70
CA LEU A 309 -13.18 -6.21 -8.77
C LEU A 309 -14.58 -5.90 -8.23
N GLY A 310 -15.01 -4.65 -8.31
CA GLY A 310 -16.30 -4.29 -7.74
C GLY A 310 -16.72 -2.86 -7.98
N TRP A 311 -17.58 -2.39 -7.12
CA TRP A 311 -18.16 -1.05 -7.14
C TRP A 311 -17.90 -0.30 -5.83
N TRP A 312 -17.68 0.99 -5.96
CA TRP A 312 -17.43 1.90 -4.86
C TRP A 312 -18.28 3.17 -4.98
N SER A 313 -18.88 3.59 -3.86
CA SER A 313 -19.92 4.63 -3.89
C SER A 313 -19.39 6.06 -3.90
N TRP A 314 -18.14 6.31 -3.46
CA TRP A 314 -17.70 7.68 -3.22
C TRP A 314 -17.75 8.54 -4.49
N THR A 315 -16.99 8.19 -5.51
CA THR A 315 -16.97 8.97 -6.75
C THR A 315 -18.30 8.96 -7.51
N ALA A 316 -19.16 7.94 -7.27
CA ALA A 316 -20.49 7.90 -7.86
C ALA A 316 -21.47 8.90 -7.23
N TYR A 317 -21.38 9.15 -5.92
CA TYR A 317 -22.41 9.88 -5.18
C TYR A 317 -21.89 10.90 -4.16
N TYR A 318 -20.61 10.80 -3.73
CA TYR A 318 -20.08 11.52 -2.57
C TYR A 318 -21.05 11.40 -1.38
N PHE A 319 -21.37 12.48 -0.68
CA PHE A 319 -22.33 12.49 0.42
C PHE A 319 -23.80 12.32 -0.03
N GLY A 320 -24.07 12.24 -1.34
CA GLY A 320 -25.43 12.06 -1.88
C GLY A 320 -25.92 10.60 -1.88
N LEU A 321 -25.12 9.65 -1.44
CA LEU A 321 -25.53 8.23 -1.35
C LEU A 321 -26.70 8.06 -0.37
N ASN A 322 -27.64 7.19 -0.74
CA ASN A 322 -28.74 6.77 0.12
C ASN A 322 -29.06 5.27 -0.08
N GLU A 323 -29.85 4.70 0.82
CA GLU A 323 -30.19 3.28 0.80
C GLU A 323 -30.77 2.79 -0.53
N GLY A 324 -31.63 3.59 -1.18
CA GLY A 324 -32.23 3.24 -2.47
C GLY A 324 -31.21 3.18 -3.61
N ALA A 325 -30.34 4.19 -3.69
CA ALA A 325 -29.27 4.23 -4.68
C ALA A 325 -28.28 3.06 -4.47
N ALA A 326 -27.90 2.78 -3.21
CA ALA A 326 -27.01 1.68 -2.87
C ALA A 326 -27.60 0.33 -3.34
N LEU A 327 -28.85 0.01 -2.98
CA LEU A 327 -29.51 -1.23 -3.40
C LEU A 327 -29.66 -1.35 -4.92
N THR A 328 -29.98 -0.26 -5.60
CA THR A 328 -30.11 -0.24 -7.07
C THR A 328 -28.78 -0.59 -7.74
N ASN A 329 -27.66 -0.05 -7.26
CA ASN A 329 -26.33 -0.37 -7.77
C ASN A 329 -25.95 -1.82 -7.46
N ALA A 330 -26.23 -2.33 -6.25
CA ALA A 330 -25.95 -3.71 -5.87
C ALA A 330 -26.70 -4.72 -6.76
N GLU A 331 -27.99 -4.48 -7.00
CA GLU A 331 -28.81 -5.31 -7.89
C GLU A 331 -28.30 -5.28 -9.33
N TRP A 332 -27.91 -4.09 -9.81
CA TRP A 332 -27.39 -3.92 -11.16
C TRP A 332 -26.03 -4.64 -11.33
N GLU A 333 -25.11 -4.48 -10.40
CA GLU A 333 -23.82 -5.17 -10.39
C GLU A 333 -23.98 -6.68 -10.42
N ALA A 334 -24.83 -7.21 -9.52
CA ALA A 334 -25.11 -8.64 -9.45
C ALA A 334 -25.67 -9.22 -10.75
N GLN A 335 -26.53 -8.46 -11.44
CA GLN A 335 -27.16 -8.90 -12.70
C GLN A 335 -26.24 -8.80 -13.91
N HIS A 336 -25.36 -7.79 -13.99
CA HIS A 336 -24.66 -7.44 -15.21
C HIS A 336 -23.15 -7.64 -15.19
N LEU A 337 -22.50 -7.63 -14.01
CA LEU A 337 -21.06 -7.64 -13.87
C LEU A 337 -20.53 -8.83 -13.04
N LYS A 338 -21.33 -9.38 -12.14
CA LYS A 338 -20.90 -10.47 -11.25
C LYS A 338 -20.33 -11.67 -12.02
N SER A 339 -20.96 -12.07 -13.13
CA SER A 339 -20.46 -13.18 -13.97
C SER A 339 -19.10 -12.90 -14.62
N LEU A 340 -18.65 -11.65 -14.62
CA LEU A 340 -17.33 -11.21 -15.05
C LEU A 340 -16.35 -11.12 -13.88
N GLY A 341 -16.80 -11.37 -12.64
CA GLY A 341 -15.98 -11.36 -11.42
C GLY A 341 -15.98 -10.05 -10.63
N TYR A 342 -16.80 -9.08 -11.01
CA TYR A 342 -17.10 -7.94 -10.15
C TYR A 342 -18.03 -8.39 -9.05
N ASN A 343 -17.56 -8.39 -7.82
CA ASN A 343 -18.33 -8.91 -6.68
C ASN A 343 -18.08 -8.18 -5.36
N PHE A 344 -17.23 -7.16 -5.34
CA PHE A 344 -17.06 -6.29 -4.18
C PHE A 344 -18.03 -5.13 -4.29
N PHE A 345 -18.76 -4.86 -3.22
CA PHE A 345 -19.73 -3.77 -3.14
C PHE A 345 -19.40 -2.91 -1.92
N HIS A 346 -18.83 -1.73 -2.15
CA HIS A 346 -18.28 -0.88 -1.10
C HIS A 346 -19.07 0.40 -0.93
N ILE A 347 -19.61 0.61 0.27
CA ILE A 347 -20.25 1.84 0.71
C ILE A 347 -19.21 2.72 1.41
N ASP A 348 -18.93 3.88 0.83
CA ASP A 348 -18.01 4.87 1.36
C ASP A 348 -18.71 5.84 2.35
N GLU A 349 -18.06 6.96 2.70
CA GLU A 349 -18.54 7.95 3.67
C GLU A 349 -19.93 8.50 3.30
N GLY A 350 -20.70 8.88 4.32
CA GLY A 350 -22.05 9.46 4.17
C GLY A 350 -23.16 8.57 4.76
N TYR A 351 -22.87 7.32 5.13
CA TYR A 351 -23.86 6.44 5.74
C TYR A 351 -23.98 6.61 7.27
N GLN A 352 -22.91 7.05 7.92
CA GLN A 352 -22.80 7.16 9.37
C GLN A 352 -23.40 8.47 9.90
N TYR A 353 -23.85 8.45 11.14
CA TYR A 353 -24.38 9.63 11.84
C TYR A 353 -23.31 10.72 12.01
N ALA A 354 -22.09 10.32 12.38
CA ALA A 354 -20.95 11.21 12.60
C ALA A 354 -19.64 10.43 12.49
N ARG A 355 -18.52 11.08 12.14
CA ARG A 355 -17.20 10.46 12.28
C ARG A 355 -16.98 10.11 13.76
N GLY A 356 -16.50 8.88 14.00
CA GLY A 356 -16.41 8.26 15.31
C GLY A 356 -17.62 7.40 15.69
N GLU A 357 -18.72 7.39 14.90
CA GLU A 357 -19.92 6.57 15.14
C GLU A 357 -20.25 5.63 13.97
N TYR A 358 -19.29 4.85 13.51
CA TYR A 358 -19.41 3.99 12.32
C TYR A 358 -20.39 2.83 12.47
N SER A 359 -20.82 2.48 13.66
CA SER A 359 -21.88 1.51 13.93
C SER A 359 -23.28 2.13 14.12
N THR A 360 -23.44 3.43 13.84
CA THR A 360 -24.68 4.18 13.94
C THR A 360 -25.00 4.81 12.58
N PRO A 361 -25.86 4.18 11.74
CA PRO A 361 -26.29 4.75 10.47
C PRO A 361 -27.06 6.05 10.65
N ASP A 362 -26.94 6.96 9.70
CA ASP A 362 -27.81 8.13 9.63
C ASP A 362 -29.18 7.71 9.09
N ALA A 363 -30.18 7.74 9.96
CA ALA A 363 -31.55 7.33 9.60
C ALA A 363 -32.22 8.23 8.55
N ARG A 364 -31.63 9.41 8.21
CA ARG A 364 -32.14 10.28 7.13
C ARG A 364 -31.87 9.69 5.77
N VAL A 365 -30.72 9.00 5.60
CA VAL A 365 -30.25 8.45 4.32
C VAL A 365 -30.35 6.92 4.28
N PHE A 366 -30.25 6.24 5.44
CA PHE A 366 -30.40 4.80 5.61
C PHE A 366 -31.49 4.48 6.67
N PRO A 367 -32.79 4.74 6.36
CA PRO A 367 -33.87 4.65 7.33
C PRO A 367 -34.10 3.25 7.90
N HIS A 368 -33.73 2.18 7.18
CA HIS A 368 -33.86 0.80 7.65
C HIS A 368 -32.55 0.24 8.26
N GLY A 369 -31.49 1.07 8.33
CA GLY A 369 -30.17 0.71 8.82
C GLY A 369 -29.40 -0.24 7.88
N LEU A 370 -28.11 -0.43 8.16
CA LEU A 370 -27.23 -1.17 7.23
C LEU A 370 -27.33 -2.69 7.40
N ALA A 371 -27.61 -3.21 8.58
CA ALA A 371 -27.63 -4.67 8.79
C ALA A 371 -28.60 -5.42 7.86
N GLY A 372 -29.74 -4.81 7.52
CA GLY A 372 -30.73 -5.36 6.58
C GLY A 372 -30.26 -5.30 5.14
N MET A 373 -29.71 -4.17 4.75
CA MET A 373 -29.20 -3.88 3.42
C MET A 373 -28.02 -4.80 3.09
N GLU A 374 -27.05 -4.92 3.99
CA GLU A 374 -25.84 -5.75 3.79
C GLU A 374 -26.17 -7.25 3.66
N ARG A 375 -27.22 -7.70 4.34
CA ARG A 375 -27.75 -9.05 4.08
C ARG A 375 -28.32 -9.19 2.68
N GLN A 376 -28.97 -8.17 2.12
CA GLN A 376 -29.44 -8.19 0.74
C GLN A 376 -28.27 -8.23 -0.23
N VAL A 377 -27.24 -7.39 -0.03
CA VAL A 377 -25.98 -7.40 -0.80
C VAL A 377 -25.36 -8.81 -0.79
N THR A 378 -25.23 -9.42 0.41
CA THR A 378 -24.71 -10.79 0.55
C THR A 378 -25.59 -11.82 -0.17
N ASN A 379 -26.93 -11.70 -0.13
CA ASN A 379 -27.84 -12.60 -0.82
C ASN A 379 -27.76 -12.49 -2.36
N LEU A 380 -27.38 -11.34 -2.88
CA LEU A 380 -27.04 -11.14 -4.30
C LEU A 380 -25.72 -11.84 -4.66
N GLY A 381 -24.95 -12.28 -3.66
CA GLY A 381 -23.63 -12.93 -3.80
C GLY A 381 -22.53 -11.93 -4.03
N LEU A 382 -22.67 -10.72 -3.51
CA LEU A 382 -21.64 -9.70 -3.45
C LEU A 382 -20.96 -9.70 -2.08
N VAL A 383 -19.74 -9.18 -2.00
CA VAL A 383 -18.95 -9.03 -0.78
C VAL A 383 -19.17 -7.63 -0.22
N PRO A 384 -19.85 -7.48 0.94
CA PRO A 384 -20.17 -6.17 1.48
C PRO A 384 -18.95 -5.50 2.08
N GLY A 385 -18.72 -4.24 1.71
CA GLY A 385 -17.65 -3.38 2.19
C GLY A 385 -18.18 -2.06 2.75
N ILE A 386 -17.42 -1.47 3.68
CA ILE A 386 -17.77 -0.21 4.33
C ILE A 386 -16.55 0.65 4.63
N TRP A 387 -16.76 1.96 4.62
CA TRP A 387 -15.78 2.97 4.98
C TRP A 387 -15.78 3.28 6.48
N THR A 388 -14.62 3.63 7.02
CA THR A 388 -14.44 4.20 8.36
C THR A 388 -13.26 5.18 8.37
N ALA A 389 -13.25 6.16 9.31
CA ALA A 389 -12.06 6.93 9.70
C ALA A 389 -11.77 6.60 11.17
N PRO A 390 -11.02 5.53 11.45
CA PRO A 390 -11.01 4.84 12.74
C PRO A 390 -10.56 5.70 13.92
N PHE A 391 -9.77 6.72 13.66
CA PHE A 391 -9.14 7.53 14.71
C PHE A 391 -9.67 8.97 14.77
N GLU A 392 -10.60 9.33 13.87
CA GLU A 392 -11.26 10.63 13.90
C GLU A 392 -12.57 10.61 14.68
N VAL A 393 -12.81 11.68 15.42
CA VAL A 393 -13.98 11.85 16.28
C VAL A 393 -14.59 13.23 16.04
N SER A 394 -15.81 13.28 15.51
CA SER A 394 -16.58 14.50 15.34
C SER A 394 -17.12 15.01 16.69
N GLU A 395 -17.21 16.33 16.86
CA GLU A 395 -17.80 16.95 18.04
C GLU A 395 -19.27 16.54 18.28
N ARG A 396 -19.97 16.10 17.25
CA ARG A 396 -21.35 15.63 17.32
C ARG A 396 -21.44 14.17 17.81
N SER A 397 -20.35 13.41 17.76
CA SER A 397 -20.33 12.01 18.11
C SER A 397 -20.58 11.75 19.59
N TRP A 398 -21.11 10.56 19.90
CA TRP A 398 -21.28 10.11 21.29
C TRP A 398 -19.94 10.08 22.05
N VAL A 399 -18.84 9.74 21.38
CA VAL A 399 -17.49 9.71 22.01
C VAL A 399 -17.11 11.10 22.51
N TYR A 400 -17.17 12.12 21.67
CA TYR A 400 -16.82 13.48 22.06
C TYR A 400 -17.72 14.01 23.17
N GLN A 401 -19.02 13.76 23.08
CA GLN A 401 -20.04 14.28 24.00
C GLN A 401 -19.93 13.64 25.41
N ASN A 402 -19.49 12.38 25.50
CA ASN A 402 -19.53 11.64 26.76
C ASN A 402 -18.13 11.28 27.30
N HIS A 403 -17.13 11.20 26.43
CA HIS A 403 -15.78 10.74 26.74
C HIS A 403 -14.67 11.60 26.13
N PRO A 404 -14.65 12.92 26.39
CA PRO A 404 -13.54 13.76 25.91
C PRO A 404 -12.19 13.34 26.48
N ASP A 405 -12.18 12.60 27.59
CA ASP A 405 -11.01 11.97 28.21
C ASP A 405 -10.41 10.81 27.37
N TRP A 406 -11.09 10.35 26.32
CA TRP A 406 -10.57 9.35 25.37
C TRP A 406 -9.89 9.98 24.16
N LEU A 407 -9.79 11.29 24.10
CA LEU A 407 -9.16 12.01 23.00
C LEU A 407 -7.71 12.37 23.34
N VAL A 408 -6.90 12.61 22.29
CA VAL A 408 -5.54 13.12 22.43
C VAL A 408 -5.61 14.60 22.85
N HIS A 409 -4.78 15.01 23.82
CA HIS A 409 -4.83 16.36 24.40
C HIS A 409 -3.58 17.19 24.08
N ASN A 410 -3.80 18.49 23.93
CA ASN A 410 -2.73 19.49 23.80
C ASN A 410 -2.08 19.84 25.16
N ALA A 411 -1.07 20.73 25.16
CA ALA A 411 -0.38 21.19 26.36
C ALA A 411 -1.29 21.85 27.42
N LYS A 412 -2.48 22.31 27.03
CA LYS A 412 -3.46 22.94 27.93
C LYS A 412 -4.49 21.94 28.46
N GLY A 413 -4.31 20.64 28.17
CA GLY A 413 -5.24 19.58 28.57
C GLY A 413 -6.58 19.61 27.83
N LYS A 414 -6.65 20.19 26.64
CA LYS A 414 -7.84 20.18 25.77
C LYS A 414 -7.66 19.21 24.63
N PRO A 415 -8.73 18.57 24.10
CA PRO A 415 -8.65 17.77 22.91
C PRO A 415 -8.05 18.54 21.72
N ILE A 416 -7.16 17.90 20.98
CA ILE A 416 -6.52 18.48 19.79
C ILE A 416 -7.54 18.53 18.67
N HIS A 417 -7.76 19.72 18.10
CA HIS A 417 -8.62 19.95 16.96
C HIS A 417 -7.82 19.75 15.65
N ILE A 418 -8.35 18.93 14.71
CA ILE A 418 -7.65 18.56 13.47
C ILE A 418 -8.41 18.94 12.19
N GLY A 419 -9.38 19.83 12.26
CA GLY A 419 -10.15 20.30 11.09
C GLY A 419 -11.63 20.03 11.19
N TRP A 420 -12.29 19.97 10.01
CA TRP A 420 -13.74 20.02 9.89
C TRP A 420 -14.21 18.99 8.88
N VAL A 421 -15.33 18.32 9.17
CA VAL A 421 -16.06 17.54 8.16
C VAL A 421 -16.84 18.49 7.27
N THR A 422 -16.68 18.38 5.95
CA THR A 422 -17.30 19.27 4.97
C THR A 422 -18.83 19.17 4.95
N ASP A 423 -19.40 17.97 5.13
CA ASP A 423 -20.84 17.73 5.03
C ASP A 423 -21.65 18.47 6.12
N HIS A 424 -21.17 18.47 7.36
CA HIS A 424 -21.90 19.05 8.50
C HIS A 424 -21.17 20.18 9.20
N ASN A 425 -19.99 20.55 8.73
CA ASN A 425 -19.11 21.52 9.36
C ASN A 425 -18.81 21.20 10.85
N ASP A 426 -18.73 19.89 11.16
CA ASP A 426 -18.36 19.40 12.49
C ASP A 426 -16.85 19.52 12.72
N ARG A 427 -16.44 19.95 13.90
CA ARG A 427 -15.03 19.88 14.30
C ARG A 427 -14.59 18.46 14.53
N LEU A 428 -13.35 18.14 14.15
CA LEU A 428 -12.73 16.82 14.29
C LEU A 428 -11.64 16.82 15.35
N PHE A 429 -11.53 15.70 16.04
CA PHE A 429 -10.60 15.44 17.12
C PHE A 429 -10.02 14.02 16.96
N VAL A 430 -8.95 13.72 17.69
CA VAL A 430 -8.21 12.47 17.56
C VAL A 430 -8.52 11.53 18.72
N LEU A 431 -8.89 10.29 18.41
CA LEU A 431 -9.11 9.22 19.38
C LEU A 431 -7.77 8.71 19.93
N ASP A 432 -7.63 8.70 21.26
CA ASP A 432 -6.45 8.14 21.91
C ASP A 432 -6.53 6.61 21.99
N CYS A 433 -5.91 5.94 21.04
CA CYS A 433 -5.87 4.46 20.97
C CYS A 433 -5.09 3.82 22.13
N THR A 434 -4.40 4.59 22.98
CA THR A 434 -3.75 4.07 24.20
C THR A 434 -4.69 4.05 25.41
N ASN A 435 -5.82 4.77 25.34
CA ASN A 435 -6.84 4.79 26.39
C ASN A 435 -7.67 3.50 26.38
N PRO A 436 -7.80 2.78 27.50
CA PRO A 436 -8.57 1.53 27.58
C PRO A 436 -10.04 1.66 27.18
N GLY A 437 -10.68 2.80 27.47
CA GLY A 437 -12.06 3.09 27.09
C GLY A 437 -12.21 3.23 25.56
N ALA A 438 -11.33 4.00 24.93
CA ALA A 438 -11.26 4.12 23.47
C ALA A 438 -11.01 2.78 22.79
N GLN A 439 -10.13 1.95 23.36
CA GLN A 439 -9.87 0.59 22.86
C GLN A 439 -11.12 -0.30 22.90
N GLN A 440 -11.88 -0.23 23.99
CA GLN A 440 -13.13 -1.00 24.10
C GLN A 440 -14.17 -0.49 23.11
N TYR A 441 -14.23 0.82 22.88
CA TYR A 441 -15.11 1.43 21.89
C TYR A 441 -14.78 0.95 20.48
N LEU A 442 -13.50 0.94 20.07
CA LEU A 442 -13.07 0.39 18.78
C LEU A 442 -13.47 -1.07 18.63
N ARG A 443 -13.22 -1.92 19.65
CA ARG A 443 -13.65 -3.33 19.61
C ARG A 443 -15.14 -3.48 19.41
N LYS A 444 -15.96 -2.70 20.12
CA LYS A 444 -17.41 -2.74 19.98
C LYS A 444 -17.85 -2.33 18.58
N THR A 445 -17.32 -1.22 18.07
CA THR A 445 -17.65 -0.70 16.73
C THR A 445 -17.34 -1.73 15.65
N TYR A 446 -16.10 -2.18 15.56
CA TYR A 446 -15.68 -3.13 14.51
C TYR A 446 -16.32 -4.52 14.64
N SER A 447 -16.58 -4.97 15.88
CA SER A 447 -17.38 -6.18 16.10
C SER A 447 -18.81 -6.03 15.57
N THR A 448 -19.43 -4.86 15.72
CA THR A 448 -20.78 -4.60 15.19
C THR A 448 -20.77 -4.63 13.66
N LEU A 449 -19.80 -3.99 13.00
CA LEU A 449 -19.68 -4.01 11.54
C LEU A 449 -19.55 -5.45 11.02
N VAL A 450 -18.66 -6.24 11.60
CA VAL A 450 -18.36 -7.59 11.09
C VAL A 450 -19.41 -8.62 11.49
N HIS A 451 -19.78 -8.68 12.78
CA HIS A 451 -20.67 -9.72 13.29
C HIS A 451 -22.14 -9.30 13.30
N GLY A 452 -22.42 -8.01 13.43
CA GLY A 452 -23.77 -7.47 13.40
C GLY A 452 -24.29 -7.24 11.98
N TRP A 453 -23.47 -6.67 11.12
CA TRP A 453 -23.85 -6.29 9.75
C TRP A 453 -23.37 -7.27 8.68
N GLY A 454 -22.33 -8.05 8.96
CA GLY A 454 -21.78 -9.04 8.03
C GLY A 454 -20.74 -8.50 7.07
N ILE A 455 -20.16 -7.33 7.38
CA ILE A 455 -19.10 -6.69 6.59
C ILE A 455 -17.89 -7.61 6.43
N ARG A 456 -17.26 -7.60 5.25
CA ARG A 456 -16.09 -8.41 4.90
C ARG A 456 -14.92 -7.60 4.35
N TYR A 457 -15.14 -6.33 4.00
CA TYR A 457 -14.12 -5.38 3.58
C TYR A 457 -14.34 -4.05 4.32
N ILE A 458 -13.28 -3.47 4.87
CA ILE A 458 -13.34 -2.20 5.61
C ILE A 458 -12.21 -1.29 5.12
N LYS A 459 -12.57 -0.17 4.52
CA LYS A 459 -11.68 0.94 4.23
C LYS A 459 -11.48 1.77 5.50
N MET A 460 -10.22 2.09 5.82
CA MET A 460 -9.83 2.90 6.98
C MET A 460 -9.10 4.14 6.49
N ASP A 461 -9.75 5.27 6.59
CA ASP A 461 -9.34 6.55 6.02
C ASP A 461 -8.87 7.56 7.05
N PHE A 462 -8.28 8.69 6.61
CA PHE A 462 -7.84 9.84 7.42
C PHE A 462 -6.95 9.48 8.62
N MET A 463 -6.16 8.43 8.49
CA MET A 463 -5.22 8.06 9.54
C MET A 463 -4.01 8.98 9.60
N ASP A 464 -3.68 9.69 8.53
CA ASP A 464 -2.66 10.74 8.48
C ASP A 464 -3.09 11.99 9.25
N ASP A 465 -4.34 12.46 9.05
CA ASP A 465 -4.91 13.60 9.77
C ASP A 465 -4.94 13.37 11.29
N SER A 466 -5.08 12.11 11.70
CA SER A 466 -5.12 11.70 13.11
C SER A 466 -3.75 11.32 13.69
N ALA A 467 -2.67 11.37 12.91
CA ALA A 467 -1.32 11.06 13.35
C ALA A 467 -0.64 12.28 14.01
N VAL A 468 -1.21 12.77 15.11
CA VAL A 468 -0.73 13.98 15.79
C VAL A 468 0.06 13.67 17.06
N GLU A 469 1.14 14.39 17.29
CA GLU A 469 1.83 14.33 18.58
C GLU A 469 0.99 15.06 19.64
N GLY A 470 0.89 14.46 20.83
CA GLY A 470 0.04 14.99 21.89
C GLY A 470 0.22 14.29 23.23
N HIS A 471 -0.56 14.71 24.22
CA HIS A 471 -0.63 14.01 25.49
C HIS A 471 -1.61 12.84 25.40
N TYR A 472 -1.04 11.65 25.35
CA TYR A 472 -1.74 10.38 25.34
C TYR A 472 -2.00 9.85 26.76
N TYR A 473 -3.00 8.99 26.91
CA TYR A 473 -3.28 8.27 28.18
C TYR A 473 -2.05 7.47 28.64
N ARG A 474 -1.37 6.78 27.74
CA ARG A 474 -0.08 6.16 28.00
C ARG A 474 1.04 7.19 27.79
N PRO A 475 1.72 7.63 28.86
CA PRO A 475 2.78 8.63 28.74
C PRO A 475 3.92 8.17 27.82
N ASN A 476 4.66 9.13 27.26
CA ASN A 476 5.84 8.86 26.43
C ASN A 476 5.52 8.02 25.18
N THR A 477 4.33 8.25 24.59
CA THR A 477 3.83 7.60 23.39
C THR A 477 3.92 8.57 22.22
N THR A 478 4.30 8.06 21.06
CA THR A 478 4.29 8.80 19.78
C THR A 478 2.98 8.58 19.03
N ALA A 479 2.69 9.43 18.05
CA ALA A 479 1.55 9.28 17.17
C ALA A 479 1.57 7.90 16.46
N MET A 480 2.73 7.46 15.98
CA MET A 480 2.90 6.16 15.29
C MET A 480 2.60 4.98 16.21
N GLU A 481 3.09 4.97 17.45
CA GLU A 481 2.76 3.93 18.43
C GLU A 481 1.28 3.88 18.79
N ALA A 482 0.64 5.04 18.89
CA ALA A 482 -0.80 5.12 19.16
C ALA A 482 -1.61 4.52 18.03
N GLN A 483 -1.29 4.86 16.77
CA GLN A 483 -1.96 4.31 15.60
C GLN A 483 -1.74 2.80 15.45
N GLN A 484 -0.52 2.30 15.59
CA GLN A 484 -0.28 0.85 15.58
C GLN A 484 -1.08 0.12 16.67
N THR A 485 -1.26 0.76 17.82
CA THR A 485 -2.10 0.20 18.87
C THR A 485 -3.55 0.08 18.42
N GLY A 486 -4.09 1.10 17.76
CA GLY A 486 -5.43 1.09 17.16
C GLY A 486 -5.59 0.02 16.06
N LEU A 487 -4.67 -0.01 15.09
CA LEU A 487 -4.66 -0.98 13.98
C LEU A 487 -4.62 -2.42 14.48
N ARG A 488 -3.77 -2.71 15.47
CA ARG A 488 -3.71 -4.03 16.11
C ARG A 488 -5.03 -4.42 16.76
N ILE A 489 -5.70 -3.49 17.44
CA ILE A 489 -7.00 -3.74 18.08
C ILE A 489 -8.06 -4.03 17.04
N ILE A 490 -8.10 -3.25 15.96
CA ILE A 490 -9.05 -3.44 14.87
C ILE A 490 -8.81 -4.82 14.23
N ARG A 491 -7.58 -5.15 13.83
CA ARG A 491 -7.25 -6.44 13.23
C ARG A 491 -7.61 -7.61 14.14
N GLN A 492 -7.28 -7.54 15.43
CA GLN A 492 -7.66 -8.58 16.40
C GLN A 492 -9.18 -8.75 16.55
N THR A 493 -9.93 -7.65 16.40
CA THR A 493 -11.39 -7.68 16.52
C THR A 493 -12.07 -8.27 15.30
N VAL A 494 -11.63 -7.87 14.11
CA VAL A 494 -12.27 -8.33 12.85
C VAL A 494 -11.79 -9.73 12.43
N GLY A 495 -10.61 -10.14 12.88
CA GLY A 495 -10.01 -11.44 12.53
C GLY A 495 -9.40 -11.44 11.12
N ASP A 496 -8.90 -12.62 10.70
CA ASP A 496 -8.12 -12.75 9.45
C ASP A 496 -8.98 -12.83 8.18
N ASN A 497 -10.27 -13.10 8.31
CA ASN A 497 -11.19 -13.27 7.18
C ASN A 497 -11.88 -11.98 6.73
N VAL A 498 -11.58 -10.86 7.38
CA VAL A 498 -12.06 -9.53 6.99
C VAL A 498 -10.90 -8.77 6.39
N LEU A 499 -11.11 -8.22 5.23
CA LEU A 499 -10.12 -7.46 4.48
C LEU A 499 -10.11 -6.02 5.01
N LEU A 500 -8.93 -5.52 5.34
CA LEU A 500 -8.72 -4.14 5.76
C LEU A 500 -7.92 -3.41 4.70
N ASP A 501 -8.37 -2.23 4.36
CA ASP A 501 -7.71 -1.31 3.45
C ASP A 501 -7.28 -0.05 4.18
N LYS A 502 -6.07 0.43 3.92
CA LYS A 502 -5.58 1.69 4.45
C LYS A 502 -5.77 2.81 3.43
N ASP A 503 -6.26 3.94 3.89
CA ASP A 503 -6.31 5.18 3.14
C ASP A 503 -5.93 6.34 4.06
N GLY A 504 -5.45 7.47 3.52
CA GLY A 504 -4.98 8.58 4.33
C GLY A 504 -4.02 8.13 5.44
N SER A 505 -2.92 7.43 5.12
CA SER A 505 -2.02 6.94 6.18
C SER A 505 -0.57 6.83 5.74
N VAL A 506 0.34 6.88 6.72
CA VAL A 506 1.76 6.59 6.52
C VAL A 506 1.93 5.25 5.81
N MET A 507 2.78 5.19 4.79
CA MET A 507 2.87 4.01 3.92
C MET A 507 3.35 2.75 4.64
N LEU A 508 4.28 2.87 5.60
CA LEU A 508 4.90 1.72 6.25
C LEU A 508 4.18 1.27 7.54
N ASN A 509 3.66 2.22 8.34
CA ASN A 509 3.12 1.95 9.67
C ASN A 509 1.98 0.91 9.71
N PRO A 510 1.05 0.84 8.73
CA PRO A 510 -0.05 -0.14 8.72
C PRO A 510 0.33 -1.52 8.14
N VAL A 511 1.55 -1.69 7.58
CA VAL A 511 1.97 -2.96 6.97
C VAL A 511 1.94 -4.10 8.00
N GLY A 512 1.37 -5.25 7.61
CA GLY A 512 1.13 -6.39 8.49
C GLY A 512 -0.25 -6.39 9.17
N TYR A 513 -0.88 -5.23 9.30
CA TYR A 513 -2.25 -5.11 9.81
C TYR A 513 -3.31 -5.08 8.71
N VAL A 514 -2.99 -4.46 7.57
CA VAL A 514 -3.91 -4.28 6.44
C VAL A 514 -3.63 -5.27 5.31
N ASP A 515 -4.64 -5.54 4.49
CA ASP A 515 -4.57 -6.42 3.33
C ASP A 515 -4.39 -5.62 2.03
N PHE A 516 -4.95 -4.40 1.99
CA PHE A 516 -4.89 -3.46 0.88
C PHE A 516 -4.36 -2.11 1.34
N GLY A 517 -3.95 -1.30 0.38
CA GLY A 517 -3.55 0.07 0.71
C GLY A 517 -3.50 0.99 -0.49
N ARG A 518 -4.03 2.18 -0.27
CA ARG A 518 -4.01 3.29 -1.20
C ARG A 518 -2.58 3.69 -1.53
N ILE A 519 -2.29 3.89 -2.81
CA ILE A 519 -0.95 4.24 -3.32
C ILE A 519 -0.90 5.57 -4.06
N SER A 520 -2.03 6.22 -4.27
CA SER A 520 -2.15 7.45 -5.05
C SER A 520 -3.21 8.37 -4.48
N GLN A 521 -3.22 9.61 -4.98
CA GLN A 521 -4.29 10.56 -4.71
C GLN A 521 -5.67 10.05 -5.16
N ASP A 522 -6.73 10.69 -4.65
CA ASP A 522 -8.09 10.43 -5.09
C ASP A 522 -8.26 10.62 -6.59
N THR A 523 -8.96 9.68 -7.19
CA THR A 523 -9.43 9.76 -8.56
C THR A 523 -10.84 10.35 -8.61
N GLY A 524 -11.45 10.41 -9.79
CA GLY A 524 -12.81 10.92 -9.95
C GLY A 524 -13.23 11.04 -11.40
N HIS A 525 -14.32 11.77 -11.64
CA HIS A 525 -14.89 11.96 -12.97
C HIS A 525 -14.16 13.03 -13.81
N THR A 526 -12.87 13.31 -13.52
CA THR A 526 -12.07 14.28 -14.28
C THR A 526 -10.75 13.69 -14.73
N PHE A 527 -10.26 14.16 -15.88
CA PHE A 527 -8.90 13.81 -16.32
C PHE A 527 -7.82 14.31 -15.35
N GLY A 528 -8.04 15.46 -14.72
CA GLY A 528 -7.13 16.03 -13.73
C GLY A 528 -6.85 15.07 -12.58
N ALA A 529 -7.91 14.50 -11.99
CA ALA A 529 -7.79 13.53 -10.90
C ALA A 529 -6.98 12.28 -11.32
N SER A 530 -7.26 11.70 -12.50
CA SER A 530 -6.45 10.58 -13.03
C SER A 530 -4.98 10.97 -13.24
N LYS A 531 -4.74 12.21 -13.73
CA LYS A 531 -3.37 12.70 -13.94
C LYS A 531 -2.62 12.88 -12.62
N ASP A 532 -3.27 13.39 -11.60
CA ASP A 532 -2.68 13.64 -10.28
C ASP A 532 -2.35 12.31 -9.56
N ALA A 533 -3.20 11.29 -9.71
CA ALA A 533 -2.97 9.95 -9.16
C ALA A 533 -1.82 9.18 -9.84
N ALA A 534 -1.54 9.49 -11.11
CA ALA A 534 -0.64 8.69 -11.94
C ALA A 534 0.81 8.62 -11.42
N THR A 535 1.34 9.71 -10.84
CA THR A 535 2.69 9.73 -10.28
C THR A 535 2.80 8.79 -9.08
N GLY A 536 1.81 8.75 -8.19
CA GLY A 536 1.75 7.84 -7.05
C GLY A 536 1.70 6.38 -7.50
N ILE A 537 0.82 6.04 -8.45
CA ILE A 537 0.70 4.70 -9.02
C ILE A 537 2.02 4.25 -9.66
N ALA A 538 2.69 5.14 -10.40
CA ALA A 538 3.97 4.84 -11.01
C ALA A 538 5.09 4.65 -9.98
N ALA A 539 5.23 5.56 -9.03
CA ALA A 539 6.35 5.57 -8.11
C ALA A 539 6.27 4.44 -7.06
N ARG A 540 5.06 4.04 -6.67
CA ARG A 540 4.81 3.01 -5.67
C ARG A 540 4.45 1.63 -6.26
N TYR A 541 4.66 1.41 -7.57
CA TYR A 541 4.37 0.13 -8.22
C TYR A 541 4.96 -1.08 -7.47
N TYR A 542 6.16 -0.92 -6.88
CA TYR A 542 6.88 -1.96 -6.16
C TYR A 542 6.23 -2.34 -4.83
N MET A 543 5.30 -1.53 -4.31
CA MET A 543 4.59 -1.83 -3.06
C MET A 543 3.52 -2.90 -3.25
N ASN A 544 3.00 -3.05 -4.50
CA ASN A 544 1.96 -4.05 -4.76
C ASN A 544 2.45 -5.46 -4.40
N ARG A 545 1.71 -6.14 -3.52
CA ARG A 545 2.01 -7.46 -2.94
C ARG A 545 3.37 -7.57 -2.22
N ASN A 546 3.89 -6.41 -1.79
CA ASN A 546 5.05 -6.32 -0.92
C ASN A 546 4.72 -5.61 0.40
N PHE A 547 4.03 -4.51 0.35
CA PHE A 547 3.49 -3.81 1.53
C PHE A 547 2.06 -4.31 1.83
N PHE A 548 1.25 -4.35 0.82
CA PHE A 548 -0.17 -4.75 0.78
C PHE A 548 -0.54 -5.04 -0.69
N VAL A 549 -1.77 -5.38 -1.00
CA VAL A 549 -2.31 -5.31 -2.36
C VAL A 549 -2.66 -3.85 -2.64
N SER A 550 -2.13 -3.28 -3.73
CA SER A 550 -2.33 -1.86 -4.04
C SER A 550 -3.78 -1.51 -4.28
N ASP A 551 -4.21 -0.39 -3.72
CA ASP A 551 -5.42 0.32 -4.07
C ASP A 551 -5.05 1.58 -4.89
N PRO A 552 -5.35 1.61 -6.21
CA PRO A 552 -5.13 2.77 -7.06
C PRO A 552 -6.30 3.77 -7.02
N ASP A 553 -7.31 3.56 -6.17
CA ASP A 553 -8.63 4.16 -6.20
C ASP A 553 -9.55 3.65 -7.32
N ALA A 554 -10.83 4.03 -7.27
CA ALA A 554 -11.81 3.64 -8.28
C ALA A 554 -11.59 4.38 -9.62
N PHE A 555 -11.95 3.74 -10.71
CA PHE A 555 -12.00 4.40 -12.01
C PHE A 555 -13.43 4.82 -12.38
N SER A 556 -13.55 5.91 -13.11
CA SER A 556 -14.81 6.39 -13.67
C SER A 556 -14.73 6.46 -15.20
N VAL A 557 -15.76 5.97 -15.87
CA VAL A 557 -15.78 5.92 -17.34
C VAL A 557 -17.05 6.51 -17.96
N SER A 558 -18.14 6.64 -17.19
CA SER A 558 -19.41 7.16 -17.69
C SER A 558 -19.36 8.66 -18.04
N THR A 559 -20.41 9.14 -18.65
CA THR A 559 -20.60 10.58 -18.86
C THR A 559 -21.27 11.26 -17.67
N GLN A 560 -21.44 10.57 -16.58
CA GLN A 560 -21.96 11.11 -15.33
C GLN A 560 -21.13 12.32 -14.90
N THR A 561 -21.79 13.38 -14.47
CA THR A 561 -21.16 14.48 -13.76
C THR A 561 -21.69 14.49 -12.33
N VAL A 562 -20.80 14.48 -11.37
CA VAL A 562 -21.18 14.59 -9.95
C VAL A 562 -20.87 16.00 -9.49
N ASP A 563 -21.85 16.66 -8.87
CA ASP A 563 -21.67 18.03 -8.39
C ASP A 563 -20.82 18.00 -7.10
N ASP A 564 -19.53 18.00 -7.31
CA ASP A 564 -18.55 18.11 -6.26
C ASP A 564 -17.67 19.34 -6.46
N GLN A 565 -18.21 20.49 -6.10
CA GLN A 565 -17.49 21.75 -6.20
C GLN A 565 -16.31 21.86 -5.24
N ALA A 566 -16.29 21.06 -4.17
CA ALA A 566 -15.26 21.13 -3.15
C ALA A 566 -13.94 20.48 -3.61
N TRP A 567 -14.00 19.39 -4.40
CA TRP A 567 -12.86 18.54 -4.71
C TRP A 567 -12.33 18.70 -6.13
N HIS A 568 -13.20 18.82 -7.14
CA HIS A 568 -12.76 18.72 -8.54
C HIS A 568 -13.30 19.83 -9.47
N GLY A 569 -14.05 20.77 -8.99
CA GLY A 569 -14.55 21.97 -9.70
C GLY A 569 -15.07 21.76 -11.11
N GLY A 570 -16.10 22.46 -11.53
CA GLY A 570 -16.55 22.63 -12.91
C GLY A 570 -16.62 21.38 -13.78
N GLN A 571 -17.63 20.59 -13.62
CA GLN A 571 -17.75 19.23 -14.16
C GLN A 571 -18.21 19.22 -15.62
N ARG A 572 -17.42 18.68 -16.49
CA ARG A 572 -17.85 18.20 -17.80
C ARG A 572 -17.73 16.67 -17.87
N PRO A 573 -18.54 15.99 -18.70
CA PRO A 573 -18.34 14.57 -18.94
C PRO A 573 -16.93 14.24 -19.43
N LEU A 574 -16.39 13.10 -18.99
CA LEU A 574 -15.15 12.56 -19.53
C LEU A 574 -15.29 12.32 -21.04
N THR A 575 -14.31 12.76 -21.81
CA THR A 575 -14.23 12.36 -23.22
C THR A 575 -13.99 10.85 -23.33
N PRO A 576 -14.22 10.21 -24.49
CA PRO A 576 -13.93 8.80 -24.67
C PRO A 576 -12.46 8.44 -24.38
N ASP A 577 -11.51 9.28 -24.74
CA ASP A 577 -10.09 9.05 -24.48
C ASP A 577 -9.75 9.21 -22.99
N GLU A 578 -10.33 10.18 -22.29
CA GLU A 578 -10.14 10.38 -20.84
C GLU A 578 -10.72 9.22 -20.02
N ALA A 579 -11.85 8.65 -20.42
CA ALA A 579 -12.39 7.44 -19.81
C ALA A 579 -11.47 6.24 -19.99
N ARG A 580 -10.83 6.10 -21.17
CA ARG A 580 -9.80 5.09 -21.40
C ARG A 580 -8.58 5.32 -20.51
N VAL A 581 -8.18 6.58 -20.27
CA VAL A 581 -7.09 6.91 -19.33
C VAL A 581 -7.44 6.45 -17.91
N SER A 582 -8.61 6.78 -17.39
CA SER A 582 -9.04 6.42 -16.04
C SER A 582 -8.97 4.90 -15.81
N ILE A 583 -9.63 4.10 -16.65
CA ILE A 583 -9.67 2.65 -16.51
C ILE A 583 -8.30 1.97 -16.75
N ALA A 584 -7.49 2.49 -17.69
CA ALA A 584 -6.15 1.96 -17.94
C ALA A 584 -5.20 2.25 -16.79
N LEU A 585 -5.33 3.41 -16.14
CA LEU A 585 -4.53 3.79 -14.98
C LEU A 585 -4.78 2.84 -13.80
N SER A 586 -6.04 2.50 -13.52
CA SER A 586 -6.36 1.48 -12.53
C SER A 586 -5.77 0.12 -12.90
N ALA A 587 -5.90 -0.32 -14.16
CA ALA A 587 -5.39 -1.61 -14.62
C ALA A 587 -3.86 -1.74 -14.51
N VAL A 588 -3.07 -0.68 -14.74
CA VAL A 588 -1.59 -0.75 -14.65
C VAL A 588 -1.09 -0.93 -13.22
N SER A 589 -1.89 -0.59 -12.20
CA SER A 589 -1.54 -0.80 -10.79
C SER A 589 -1.38 -2.29 -10.44
N GLY A 590 -2.10 -3.18 -11.14
CA GLY A 590 -2.19 -4.60 -10.79
C GLY A 590 -2.84 -4.88 -9.43
N GLY A 591 -3.53 -3.89 -8.89
CA GLY A 591 -4.21 -3.88 -7.62
C GLY A 591 -5.73 -3.88 -7.76
N MET A 592 -6.44 -3.28 -6.80
CA MET A 592 -7.91 -3.19 -6.79
C MET A 592 -8.43 -2.57 -8.09
N TYR A 593 -9.61 -2.99 -8.51
CA TYR A 593 -10.20 -2.59 -9.80
C TYR A 593 -11.70 -2.32 -9.61
N GLU A 594 -11.99 -1.12 -9.11
CA GLU A 594 -13.32 -0.73 -8.67
C GLU A 594 -13.90 0.39 -9.55
N ILE A 595 -15.21 0.27 -9.81
CA ILE A 595 -15.98 1.22 -10.64
C ILE A 595 -16.54 2.31 -9.73
N GLY A 596 -16.26 3.56 -10.05
CA GLY A 596 -16.76 4.74 -9.34
C GLY A 596 -17.90 5.47 -10.04
N ASP A 597 -18.66 4.79 -10.90
CA ASP A 597 -19.82 5.34 -11.62
C ASP A 597 -21.15 4.88 -11.01
N ASP A 598 -22.22 5.65 -11.17
CA ASP A 598 -23.59 5.12 -11.02
C ASP A 598 -23.85 4.05 -12.09
N LEU A 599 -23.98 2.79 -11.65
CA LEU A 599 -24.02 1.66 -12.56
C LEU A 599 -25.24 1.64 -13.51
N PRO A 600 -26.46 2.01 -13.10
CA PRO A 600 -27.56 2.20 -14.04
C PRO A 600 -27.30 3.23 -15.13
N THR A 601 -26.67 4.35 -14.80
CA THR A 601 -26.25 5.38 -15.77
C THR A 601 -25.22 4.83 -16.74
N LEU A 602 -24.17 4.17 -16.21
CA LEU A 602 -23.17 3.49 -17.02
C LEU A 602 -23.77 2.41 -17.92
N GLY A 603 -24.79 1.69 -17.41
CA GLY A 603 -25.55 0.68 -18.16
C GLY A 603 -26.29 1.21 -19.39
N ALA A 604 -26.68 2.49 -19.38
CA ALA A 604 -27.30 3.17 -20.52
C ALA A 604 -26.29 3.61 -21.59
N GLU A 605 -24.98 3.47 -21.35
CA GLU A 605 -23.89 3.92 -22.21
C GLU A 605 -23.07 2.71 -22.76
N PRO A 606 -23.50 2.02 -23.83
CA PRO A 606 -22.88 0.76 -24.28
C PRO A 606 -21.39 0.86 -24.59
N GLU A 607 -20.93 1.98 -25.14
CA GLU A 607 -19.51 2.18 -25.47
C GLU A 607 -18.64 2.32 -24.21
N ARG A 608 -19.17 2.98 -23.17
CA ARG A 608 -18.51 3.13 -21.88
C ARG A 608 -18.54 1.82 -21.10
N LEU A 609 -19.67 1.14 -21.06
CA LEU A 609 -19.82 -0.17 -20.45
C LEU A 609 -18.89 -1.21 -21.09
N ALA A 610 -18.62 -1.10 -22.38
CA ALA A 610 -17.67 -1.97 -23.06
C ALA A 610 -16.24 -1.83 -22.52
N LEU A 611 -15.83 -0.67 -22.02
CA LEU A 611 -14.54 -0.48 -21.36
C LEU A 611 -14.45 -1.31 -20.08
N VAL A 612 -15.48 -1.28 -19.25
CA VAL A 612 -15.56 -2.06 -18.00
C VAL A 612 -15.55 -3.56 -18.26
N LYS A 613 -16.12 -4.00 -19.38
CA LYS A 613 -16.14 -5.41 -19.80
C LYS A 613 -14.90 -5.85 -20.61
N ASN A 614 -13.89 -4.98 -20.75
CA ASN A 614 -12.67 -5.30 -21.48
C ASN A 614 -11.83 -6.36 -20.74
N LYS A 615 -11.74 -7.55 -21.31
CA LYS A 615 -11.08 -8.70 -20.69
C LYS A 615 -9.58 -8.50 -20.49
N ASP A 616 -8.90 -7.81 -21.40
CA ASP A 616 -7.45 -7.61 -21.29
C ASP A 616 -7.12 -6.69 -20.11
N LEU A 617 -7.90 -5.62 -19.89
CA LEU A 617 -7.73 -4.73 -18.71
C LEU A 617 -8.07 -5.48 -17.39
N MET A 618 -9.17 -6.23 -17.37
CA MET A 618 -9.53 -7.06 -16.21
C MET A 618 -8.45 -8.10 -15.89
N ASN A 619 -7.82 -8.68 -16.92
CA ASN A 619 -6.74 -9.67 -16.74
C ASN A 619 -5.48 -9.01 -16.16
N MET A 620 -5.15 -7.77 -16.56
CA MET A 620 -4.04 -7.01 -15.95
C MET A 620 -4.22 -6.88 -14.42
N ALA A 621 -5.40 -6.48 -13.98
CA ALA A 621 -5.73 -6.39 -12.56
C ALA A 621 -5.69 -7.77 -11.87
N ARG A 622 -6.36 -8.79 -12.43
CA ARG A 622 -6.45 -10.15 -11.86
C ARG A 622 -5.12 -10.86 -11.71
N LEU A 623 -4.15 -10.58 -12.59
CA LEU A 623 -2.80 -11.11 -12.45
C LEU A 623 -2.14 -10.67 -11.14
N GLY A 624 -2.61 -9.58 -10.54
CA GLY A 624 -2.09 -9.06 -9.28
C GLY A 624 -0.62 -8.63 -9.36
N ARG A 625 -0.14 -8.31 -10.56
CA ARG A 625 1.22 -7.82 -10.82
C ARG A 625 1.15 -6.41 -11.41
N PRO A 626 1.87 -5.43 -10.84
CA PRO A 626 1.86 -4.07 -11.37
C PRO A 626 2.60 -4.03 -12.72
N SER A 627 2.19 -3.10 -13.57
CA SER A 627 3.01 -2.73 -14.73
C SER A 627 4.21 -1.91 -14.27
N THR A 628 5.39 -2.25 -14.75
CA THR A 628 6.63 -1.50 -14.42
C THR A 628 6.63 -0.19 -15.20
N PRO A 629 6.75 0.98 -14.55
CA PRO A 629 6.89 2.27 -15.23
C PRO A 629 8.32 2.42 -15.75
N VAL A 630 8.55 2.02 -17.00
CA VAL A 630 9.91 1.91 -17.57
C VAL A 630 10.64 3.23 -17.71
N ASP A 631 9.92 4.34 -17.71
CA ASP A 631 10.43 5.70 -17.78
C ASP A 631 10.38 6.45 -16.43
N LEU A 632 10.17 5.77 -15.30
CA LEU A 632 9.95 6.36 -13.97
C LEU A 632 10.93 7.50 -13.65
N MET A 633 12.23 7.29 -13.81
CA MET A 633 13.27 8.29 -13.54
C MET A 633 13.77 8.96 -14.82
N THR A 634 13.24 8.61 -15.99
CA THR A 634 13.76 9.04 -17.30
C THR A 634 12.69 9.62 -18.22
N TYR A 635 11.45 9.78 -17.76
CA TYR A 635 10.41 10.40 -18.58
C TYR A 635 10.83 11.79 -19.09
N LEU A 636 10.36 12.15 -20.28
CA LEU A 636 10.72 13.43 -20.88
C LEU A 636 10.05 14.59 -20.15
N PRO A 637 10.74 15.74 -19.98
CA PRO A 637 10.14 16.91 -19.31
C PRO A 637 8.81 17.36 -19.94
N GLN A 638 8.64 17.14 -21.26
CA GLN A 638 7.39 17.46 -21.97
C GLN A 638 6.20 16.59 -21.54
N ASP A 639 6.43 15.40 -20.98
CA ASP A 639 5.38 14.49 -20.53
C ASP A 639 4.92 14.83 -19.10
N GLY A 640 5.79 15.50 -18.34
CA GLY A 640 5.51 16.00 -16.99
C GLY A 640 5.57 14.93 -15.90
N GLN A 641 5.37 13.66 -16.27
CA GLN A 641 5.36 12.51 -15.37
C GLN A 641 5.56 11.20 -16.15
N PRO A 642 5.77 10.03 -15.48
CA PRO A 642 5.94 8.74 -16.14
C PRO A 642 4.75 8.41 -17.06
N SER A 643 5.06 7.94 -18.25
CA SER A 643 4.07 7.76 -19.32
C SER A 643 4.05 6.35 -19.92
N ILE A 644 5.09 5.53 -19.69
CA ILE A 644 5.28 4.24 -20.35
C ILE A 644 5.34 3.12 -19.31
N PHE A 645 4.38 2.19 -19.40
CA PHE A 645 4.24 1.07 -18.46
C PHE A 645 4.30 -0.26 -19.19
N LEU A 646 4.98 -1.24 -18.61
CA LEU A 646 5.18 -2.55 -19.20
C LEU A 646 4.73 -3.65 -18.22
N LEU A 647 3.78 -4.49 -18.65
CA LEU A 647 3.39 -5.71 -17.91
C LEU A 647 3.75 -6.96 -18.72
N ARG A 648 4.64 -7.79 -18.20
CA ARG A 648 4.88 -9.11 -18.75
C ARG A 648 3.89 -10.10 -18.16
N GLU A 649 2.81 -10.36 -18.87
CA GLU A 649 1.77 -11.28 -18.40
C GLU A 649 2.25 -12.73 -18.45
N SER A 650 3.02 -13.09 -19.48
CA SER A 650 3.64 -14.40 -19.65
C SER A 650 4.92 -14.30 -20.50
N PRO A 651 5.72 -15.37 -20.65
CA PRO A 651 6.81 -15.39 -21.62
C PRO A 651 6.37 -15.06 -23.06
N ARG A 652 5.11 -15.35 -23.39
CA ARG A 652 4.51 -15.11 -24.72
C ARG A 652 3.87 -13.73 -24.86
N GLN A 653 3.26 -13.20 -23.80
CA GLN A 653 2.37 -12.03 -23.85
C GLN A 653 2.85 -10.89 -22.97
N THR A 654 2.91 -9.71 -23.55
CA THR A 654 3.31 -8.46 -22.89
C THR A 654 2.27 -7.37 -23.18
N ILE A 655 1.89 -6.59 -22.19
CA ILE A 655 1.08 -5.38 -22.35
C ILE A 655 2.00 -4.16 -22.23
N LEU A 656 1.90 -3.27 -23.21
CA LEU A 656 2.55 -1.96 -23.21
C LEU A 656 1.47 -0.90 -23.15
N THR A 657 1.49 -0.09 -22.09
CA THR A 657 0.58 1.04 -21.91
C THR A 657 1.36 2.34 -22.05
N VAL A 658 0.88 3.25 -22.88
CA VAL A 658 1.50 4.56 -23.13
C VAL A 658 0.46 5.65 -22.93
N PHE A 659 0.71 6.56 -21.99
CA PHE A 659 -0.16 7.69 -21.68
C PHE A 659 0.33 8.98 -22.34
N ASN A 660 -0.60 9.85 -22.69
CA ASN A 660 -0.35 11.25 -23.02
C ASN A 660 -1.08 12.14 -22.01
N TRP A 661 -0.34 12.63 -21.05
CA TRP A 661 -0.84 13.49 -19.97
C TRP A 661 -0.99 14.98 -20.36
N THR A 662 -0.62 15.33 -21.59
CA THR A 662 -0.49 16.72 -22.02
C THR A 662 -1.70 17.20 -22.83
N ASP A 663 -1.87 18.52 -22.91
CA ASP A 663 -2.93 19.19 -23.70
C ASP A 663 -2.61 19.21 -25.23
N ARG A 664 -1.62 18.44 -25.66
CA ARG A 664 -1.16 18.40 -27.08
C ARG A 664 -1.04 16.99 -27.58
N THR A 665 -1.09 16.83 -28.90
CA THR A 665 -0.72 15.58 -29.54
C THR A 665 0.74 15.25 -29.23
N ARG A 666 1.01 14.00 -28.84
CA ARG A 666 2.35 13.48 -28.52
C ARG A 666 2.66 12.26 -29.38
N THR A 667 3.93 12.09 -29.70
CA THR A 667 4.44 10.88 -30.31
C THR A 667 5.54 10.30 -29.43
N HIS A 668 5.31 9.10 -28.90
CA HIS A 668 6.31 8.33 -28.19
C HIS A 668 6.91 7.30 -29.14
N SER A 669 8.23 7.19 -29.19
CA SER A 669 8.94 6.16 -29.94
C SER A 669 9.50 5.14 -28.97
N VAL A 670 8.88 3.97 -28.89
CA VAL A 670 9.24 2.91 -27.95
C VAL A 670 10.00 1.82 -28.68
N GLN A 671 11.29 1.68 -28.36
CA GLN A 671 12.12 0.60 -28.89
C GLN A 671 11.77 -0.71 -28.18
N LEU A 672 11.34 -1.74 -28.91
CA LEU A 672 10.98 -3.04 -28.32
C LEU A 672 12.16 -3.70 -27.60
N SER A 673 13.38 -3.50 -28.11
CA SER A 673 14.60 -4.01 -27.46
C SER A 673 14.87 -3.35 -26.10
N SER A 674 14.53 -2.07 -25.92
CA SER A 674 14.68 -1.39 -24.63
C SER A 674 13.68 -1.90 -23.57
N LEU A 675 12.59 -2.51 -24.03
CA LEU A 675 11.64 -3.22 -23.19
C LEU A 675 12.05 -4.68 -22.90
N GLY A 676 13.25 -5.11 -23.32
CA GLY A 676 13.71 -6.50 -23.22
C GLY A 676 12.95 -7.46 -24.14
N LEU A 677 12.33 -6.96 -25.21
CA LEU A 677 11.77 -7.76 -26.30
C LEU A 677 12.82 -7.87 -27.42
N PRO A 678 13.21 -9.08 -27.85
CA PRO A 678 14.25 -9.24 -28.88
C PRO A 678 13.93 -8.47 -30.15
N ALA A 679 14.88 -7.70 -30.69
CA ALA A 679 14.69 -6.88 -31.89
C ALA A 679 14.35 -7.71 -33.16
N LYS A 680 14.66 -9.00 -33.17
CA LYS A 680 14.36 -9.96 -34.24
C LYS A 680 13.18 -10.88 -33.90
N GLY A 681 12.39 -10.55 -32.90
CA GLY A 681 11.20 -11.31 -32.50
C GLY A 681 10.10 -11.21 -33.56
N THR A 682 9.24 -12.20 -33.60
CA THR A 682 8.05 -12.21 -34.45
C THR A 682 6.84 -11.85 -33.61
N TYR A 683 6.43 -10.60 -33.65
CA TYR A 683 5.36 -10.09 -32.78
C TYR A 683 4.07 -9.87 -33.56
N SER A 684 2.94 -10.26 -32.94
CA SER A 684 1.60 -9.79 -33.29
C SER A 684 1.22 -8.73 -32.27
N ILE A 685 0.95 -7.51 -32.74
CA ILE A 685 0.60 -6.37 -31.92
C ILE A 685 -0.84 -5.96 -32.22
N SER A 686 -1.66 -5.82 -31.20
CA SER A 686 -3.04 -5.31 -31.31
C SER A 686 -3.32 -4.23 -30.27
N ASP A 687 -4.19 -3.27 -30.61
CA ASP A 687 -4.73 -2.31 -29.65
C ASP A 687 -5.79 -3.00 -28.79
N VAL A 688 -5.72 -2.81 -27.47
CA VAL A 688 -6.60 -3.48 -26.48
C VAL A 688 -8.02 -2.91 -26.53
N PHE A 689 -8.19 -1.61 -26.79
CA PHE A 689 -9.51 -0.99 -26.84
C PHE A 689 -10.24 -1.28 -28.15
N ASP A 690 -9.55 -1.14 -29.26
CA ASP A 690 -10.12 -1.25 -30.59
C ASP A 690 -10.08 -2.69 -31.14
N GLN A 691 -9.35 -3.60 -30.47
CA GLN A 691 -9.12 -4.99 -30.89
C GLN A 691 -8.58 -5.12 -32.33
N LYS A 692 -7.87 -4.09 -32.81
CA LYS A 692 -7.35 -4.03 -34.19
C LYS A 692 -5.85 -4.34 -34.22
N PRO A 693 -5.40 -5.10 -35.23
CA PRO A 693 -3.97 -5.26 -35.48
C PRO A 693 -3.30 -3.91 -35.73
N VAL A 694 -2.16 -3.71 -35.09
CA VAL A 694 -1.29 -2.56 -35.36
C VAL A 694 -0.25 -2.98 -36.38
N SER A 695 -0.31 -2.41 -37.60
CA SER A 695 0.71 -2.64 -38.59
C SER A 695 1.93 -1.79 -38.30
N SER A 696 3.04 -2.38 -37.85
CA SER A 696 4.33 -1.68 -37.80
C SER A 696 5.12 -2.07 -39.04
N GLN A 697 5.59 -1.07 -39.79
CA GLN A 697 6.54 -1.29 -40.90
C GLN A 697 7.95 -1.63 -40.37
N ASP A 698 8.22 -1.30 -39.11
CA ASP A 698 9.46 -1.57 -38.41
C ASP A 698 9.16 -2.39 -37.15
N THR A 699 9.63 -3.62 -37.10
CA THR A 699 9.47 -4.53 -35.96
C THR A 699 10.40 -4.19 -34.80
N SER A 700 11.27 -3.18 -34.93
CA SER A 700 12.21 -2.77 -33.86
C SER A 700 11.67 -1.66 -32.98
N ALA A 701 10.77 -0.79 -33.47
CA ALA A 701 10.21 0.34 -32.74
C ALA A 701 8.71 0.51 -33.00
N LEU A 702 7.99 0.89 -31.97
CA LEU A 702 6.58 1.27 -32.01
C LEU A 702 6.46 2.79 -31.89
N ALA A 703 6.03 3.45 -32.96
CA ALA A 703 5.69 4.87 -32.92
C ALA A 703 4.23 5.03 -32.49
N VAL A 704 4.01 5.61 -31.30
CA VAL A 704 2.68 5.80 -30.70
C VAL A 704 2.31 7.27 -30.79
N ASN A 705 1.47 7.62 -31.78
CA ASN A 705 0.94 8.96 -31.92
C ASN A 705 -0.43 9.06 -31.23
N GLN A 706 -0.59 10.01 -30.32
CA GLN A 706 -1.74 10.12 -29.43
C GLN A 706 -2.26 11.54 -29.34
N PRO A 707 -3.59 11.75 -29.38
CA PRO A 707 -4.19 13.04 -29.05
C PRO A 707 -3.90 13.42 -27.60
N ALA A 708 -4.26 14.67 -27.23
CA ALA A 708 -4.22 15.11 -25.85
C ALA A 708 -5.09 14.22 -24.96
N HIS A 709 -4.70 14.07 -23.67
CA HIS A 709 -5.49 13.37 -22.65
C HIS A 709 -5.90 11.94 -23.09
N SER A 710 -4.94 11.14 -23.52
CA SER A 710 -5.26 9.83 -24.08
C SER A 710 -4.28 8.74 -23.63
N VAL A 711 -4.69 7.50 -23.84
CA VAL A 711 -3.85 6.31 -23.59
C VAL A 711 -3.94 5.35 -24.77
N ARG A 712 -2.87 4.62 -25.01
CA ARG A 712 -2.82 3.44 -25.90
C ARG A 712 -2.37 2.25 -25.09
N VAL A 713 -3.08 1.16 -25.25
CA VAL A 713 -2.75 -0.12 -24.59
C VAL A 713 -2.54 -1.15 -25.67
N PHE A 714 -1.33 -1.67 -25.76
CA PHE A 714 -0.94 -2.64 -26.78
C PHE A 714 -0.72 -4.01 -26.17
N LYS A 715 -1.36 -5.01 -26.75
CA LYS A 715 -1.12 -6.42 -26.50
C LYS A 715 -0.10 -6.93 -27.51
N ILE A 716 1.06 -7.32 -27.03
CA ILE A 716 2.20 -7.78 -27.83
C ILE A 716 2.36 -9.29 -27.57
N ILE A 717 2.17 -10.10 -28.60
CA ILE A 717 2.30 -11.56 -28.54
C ILE A 717 3.53 -11.97 -29.32
N ASP A 718 4.49 -12.60 -28.63
CA ASP A 718 5.60 -13.29 -29.29
C ASP A 718 5.09 -14.62 -29.89
N THR A 719 4.95 -14.66 -31.21
CA THR A 719 4.39 -15.83 -31.92
C THR A 719 5.37 -16.99 -32.00
N ALA A 720 6.66 -16.75 -31.73
CA ALA A 720 7.67 -17.83 -31.63
C ALA A 720 7.58 -18.63 -30.33
N VAL A 721 6.96 -18.05 -29.27
CA VAL A 721 6.75 -18.73 -28.01
C VAL A 721 5.43 -19.51 -28.04
N PRO A 722 5.44 -20.84 -27.76
CA PRO A 722 4.21 -21.64 -27.70
C PRO A 722 3.19 -21.07 -26.72
N ALA A 723 1.94 -21.25 -27.05
CA ALA A 723 0.85 -20.93 -26.15
C ALA A 723 0.58 -22.13 -25.22
N GLU A 724 0.65 -21.90 -23.91
CA GLU A 724 0.43 -22.93 -22.88
C GLU A 724 -0.85 -22.65 -22.10
N ALA A 725 -1.56 -23.71 -21.71
CA ALA A 725 -2.64 -23.62 -20.71
C ALA A 725 -2.03 -23.72 -19.30
N PRO A 726 -2.61 -23.07 -18.28
CA PRO A 726 -2.21 -23.31 -16.91
C PRO A 726 -2.50 -24.76 -16.52
N ALA A 727 -1.75 -25.27 -15.53
CA ALA A 727 -2.04 -26.55 -14.92
C ALA A 727 -2.33 -26.34 -13.42
N VAL A 728 -3.25 -27.15 -12.86
CA VAL A 728 -3.72 -27.00 -11.49
C VAL A 728 -3.76 -28.35 -10.78
N HIS A 729 -3.49 -28.33 -9.48
CA HIS A 729 -3.71 -29.43 -8.55
C HIS A 729 -4.69 -29.01 -7.45
N ALA A 730 -5.69 -29.86 -7.21
CA ALA A 730 -6.61 -29.73 -6.09
C ALA A 730 -6.09 -30.47 -4.85
N GLN A 731 -6.09 -29.79 -3.71
CA GLN A 731 -5.90 -30.40 -2.41
C GLN A 731 -7.22 -30.38 -1.64
N HIS A 732 -7.63 -31.54 -1.14
CA HIS A 732 -8.92 -31.71 -0.48
C HIS A 732 -8.89 -32.89 0.52
N ALA A 733 -9.91 -32.98 1.38
CA ALA A 733 -10.12 -34.16 2.21
C ALA A 733 -10.57 -35.34 1.33
N SER A 734 -10.19 -36.57 1.70
CA SER A 734 -10.59 -37.80 0.95
C SER A 734 -12.08 -38.14 1.08
N SER A 735 -12.77 -37.61 2.08
CA SER A 735 -14.22 -37.77 2.33
C SER A 735 -14.73 -36.69 3.27
N GLY A 736 -16.04 -36.51 3.37
CA GLY A 736 -16.72 -35.57 4.27
C GLY A 736 -18.00 -36.14 4.88
N LYS A 737 -18.62 -35.30 5.74
CA LYS A 737 -19.95 -35.57 6.27
C LYS A 737 -20.91 -34.45 5.87
N ALA A 738 -22.18 -34.78 5.67
CA ALA A 738 -23.21 -33.78 5.42
C ALA A 738 -23.29 -32.79 6.60
N GLY A 739 -23.24 -31.49 6.29
CA GLY A 739 -23.20 -30.40 7.26
C GLY A 739 -21.80 -30.05 7.79
N GLU A 740 -20.77 -30.81 7.41
CA GLU A 740 -19.36 -30.49 7.74
C GLU A 740 -18.81 -29.46 6.76
N THR A 741 -18.15 -28.44 7.27
CA THR A 741 -17.41 -27.48 6.45
C THR A 741 -16.08 -28.08 6.02
N LEU A 742 -15.93 -28.34 4.74
CA LEU A 742 -14.71 -28.90 4.14
C LEU A 742 -13.90 -27.77 3.49
N THR A 743 -12.58 -27.88 3.56
CA THR A 743 -11.66 -26.95 2.92
C THR A 743 -11.08 -27.55 1.64
N PHE A 744 -11.04 -26.75 0.61
CA PHE A 744 -10.46 -27.08 -0.70
C PHE A 744 -9.41 -26.04 -1.06
N SER A 745 -8.29 -26.47 -1.62
CA SER A 745 -7.21 -25.58 -2.01
C SER A 745 -6.73 -25.92 -3.42
N ALA A 746 -6.47 -24.92 -4.23
CA ALA A 746 -5.91 -25.05 -5.57
C ALA A 746 -4.48 -24.53 -5.61
N TYR A 747 -3.60 -25.28 -6.25
CA TYR A 747 -2.19 -24.92 -6.43
C TYR A 747 -1.80 -25.01 -7.89
N PRO A 748 -0.90 -24.12 -8.39
CA PRO A 748 -0.36 -24.27 -9.73
C PRO A 748 0.44 -25.58 -9.81
N ALA A 749 0.23 -26.31 -10.91
CA ALA A 749 1.08 -27.43 -11.28
C ALA A 749 2.21 -26.95 -12.21
N ASP A 750 3.00 -27.89 -12.76
CA ASP A 750 4.16 -27.61 -13.62
C ASP A 750 3.76 -26.96 -14.95
N SER A 751 3.37 -25.67 -14.90
CA SER A 751 3.10 -24.82 -16.07
C SER A 751 3.65 -23.42 -15.83
N LYS A 752 4.17 -22.80 -16.90
CA LYS A 752 4.61 -21.38 -16.89
C LYS A 752 3.48 -20.43 -17.29
N ALA A 753 2.30 -20.95 -17.65
CA ALA A 753 1.15 -20.13 -17.99
C ALA A 753 0.59 -19.48 -16.71
N PRO A 754 0.30 -18.17 -16.73
CA PRO A 754 -0.26 -17.48 -15.57
C PRO A 754 -1.69 -17.94 -15.31
N ILE A 755 -2.07 -17.92 -14.03
CA ILE A 755 -3.41 -18.23 -13.56
C ILE A 755 -4.04 -16.92 -13.09
N LEU A 756 -5.21 -16.60 -13.66
CA LEU A 756 -5.97 -15.39 -13.31
C LEU A 756 -6.81 -15.60 -12.06
N CYS A 757 -7.47 -16.77 -11.97
CA CYS A 757 -8.23 -17.20 -10.80
C CYS A 757 -8.49 -18.70 -10.84
N TYR A 758 -9.01 -19.26 -9.73
CA TYR A 758 -9.47 -20.63 -9.64
C TYR A 758 -10.99 -20.65 -9.45
N GLN A 759 -11.70 -21.38 -10.28
CA GLN A 759 -13.14 -21.58 -10.18
C GLN A 759 -13.46 -23.02 -9.77
N TRP A 760 -14.19 -23.17 -8.69
CA TRP A 760 -14.62 -24.46 -8.15
C TRP A 760 -16.07 -24.74 -8.48
N ASP A 761 -16.36 -25.94 -8.92
CA ASP A 761 -17.71 -26.52 -9.03
C ASP A 761 -17.78 -27.73 -8.10
N PHE A 762 -18.64 -27.70 -7.11
CA PHE A 762 -18.74 -28.75 -6.09
C PHE A 762 -19.65 -29.90 -6.49
N GLY A 763 -20.26 -29.87 -7.68
CA GLY A 763 -21.13 -30.93 -8.20
C GLY A 763 -22.51 -31.01 -7.55
N ASP A 764 -22.87 -30.04 -6.73
CA ASP A 764 -24.20 -29.88 -6.09
C ASP A 764 -24.94 -28.61 -6.52
N GLY A 765 -24.38 -27.89 -7.53
CA GLY A 765 -24.91 -26.65 -8.07
C GLY A 765 -24.31 -25.42 -7.43
N VAL A 766 -23.36 -25.57 -6.50
CA VAL A 766 -22.62 -24.47 -5.88
C VAL A 766 -21.27 -24.31 -6.57
N SER A 767 -20.92 -23.07 -6.88
CA SER A 767 -19.59 -22.70 -7.43
C SER A 767 -19.00 -21.58 -6.59
N LEU A 768 -17.67 -21.63 -6.37
CA LEU A 768 -16.92 -20.59 -5.66
C LEU A 768 -15.65 -20.24 -6.43
N GLU A 769 -15.12 -19.05 -6.19
CA GLU A 769 -13.82 -18.59 -6.71
C GLU A 769 -12.84 -18.42 -5.56
N GLY A 770 -11.59 -18.86 -5.76
CA GLY A 770 -10.50 -18.64 -4.80
C GLY A 770 -9.48 -19.78 -4.77
N THR A 771 -8.29 -19.43 -4.27
CA THR A 771 -7.19 -20.40 -4.02
C THR A 771 -7.53 -21.33 -2.86
N HIS A 772 -8.20 -20.82 -1.84
CA HIS A 772 -8.68 -21.56 -0.68
C HIS A 772 -10.17 -21.25 -0.49
N VAL A 773 -11.00 -22.28 -0.56
CA VAL A 773 -12.45 -22.17 -0.43
C VAL A 773 -12.97 -23.17 0.58
N THR A 774 -14.13 -22.88 1.17
CA THR A 774 -14.82 -23.81 2.05
C THR A 774 -16.21 -24.09 1.52
N HIS A 775 -16.65 -25.35 1.60
CA HIS A 775 -17.99 -25.77 1.19
C HIS A 775 -18.55 -26.82 2.13
N ALA A 776 -19.86 -26.80 2.36
CA ALA A 776 -20.58 -27.77 3.17
C ALA A 776 -21.73 -28.41 2.37
N TYR A 777 -21.67 -29.70 2.11
CA TYR A 777 -22.72 -30.45 1.43
C TYR A 777 -23.92 -30.67 2.34
N THR A 778 -25.12 -30.45 1.83
CA THR A 778 -26.34 -30.59 2.60
C THR A 778 -26.86 -32.03 2.63
N ARG A 779 -26.40 -32.93 1.75
CA ARG A 779 -26.84 -34.31 1.62
C ARG A 779 -25.67 -35.28 1.46
N ALA A 780 -25.85 -36.49 1.87
CA ALA A 780 -24.93 -37.60 1.55
C ALA A 780 -24.96 -37.90 0.04
N GLY A 781 -23.83 -38.27 -0.52
CA GLY A 781 -23.71 -38.58 -1.93
C GLY A 781 -22.23 -38.63 -2.34
N THR A 782 -22.00 -38.97 -3.60
CA THR A 782 -20.65 -38.83 -4.21
C THR A 782 -20.74 -37.68 -5.18
N TYR A 783 -19.95 -36.62 -4.87
CA TYR A 783 -19.93 -35.40 -5.67
C TYR A 783 -18.72 -35.40 -6.58
N GLN A 784 -18.91 -34.99 -7.84
CA GLN A 784 -17.81 -34.71 -8.74
C GLN A 784 -17.37 -33.24 -8.57
N VAL A 785 -16.28 -33.05 -7.89
CA VAL A 785 -15.73 -31.73 -7.66
C VAL A 785 -14.72 -31.41 -8.74
N LYS A 786 -14.80 -30.21 -9.29
CA LYS A 786 -13.88 -29.73 -10.34
C LYS A 786 -13.33 -28.36 -9.96
N VAL A 787 -12.02 -28.15 -10.15
CA VAL A 787 -11.40 -26.85 -10.14
C VAL A 787 -10.85 -26.53 -11.53
N VAL A 788 -11.08 -25.29 -11.97
CA VAL A 788 -10.59 -24.75 -13.22
C VAL A 788 -9.64 -23.59 -12.91
N ALA A 789 -8.38 -23.73 -13.33
CA ALA A 789 -7.45 -22.60 -13.37
C ALA A 789 -7.68 -21.81 -14.65
N MET A 790 -8.18 -20.60 -14.52
CA MET A 790 -8.42 -19.69 -15.63
C MET A 790 -7.12 -19.07 -16.11
N GLY A 791 -6.79 -19.26 -17.38
CA GLY A 791 -5.58 -18.67 -17.96
C GLY A 791 -5.86 -17.52 -18.92
N LEU A 792 -4.80 -16.91 -19.41
CA LEU A 792 -4.89 -15.89 -20.48
C LEU A 792 -5.50 -16.49 -21.75
N ASP A 793 -6.18 -15.66 -22.51
CA ASP A 793 -6.80 -16.02 -23.81
C ASP A 793 -7.85 -17.15 -23.71
N GLY A 794 -8.43 -17.38 -22.51
CA GLY A 794 -9.43 -18.41 -22.30
C GLY A 794 -8.89 -19.85 -22.31
N ARG A 795 -7.57 -20.05 -22.28
CA ARG A 795 -6.94 -21.35 -22.08
C ARG A 795 -6.96 -21.69 -20.61
N ASN A 796 -7.65 -22.77 -20.27
CA ASN A 796 -7.85 -23.18 -18.91
C ASN A 796 -7.24 -24.56 -18.67
N GLY A 797 -6.75 -24.77 -17.43
CA GLY A 797 -6.40 -26.08 -16.92
C GLY A 797 -7.44 -26.54 -15.93
N GLU A 798 -7.62 -27.84 -15.77
CA GLU A 798 -8.58 -28.37 -14.80
C GLU A 798 -8.04 -29.57 -14.04
N ASP A 799 -8.54 -29.72 -12.82
CA ASP A 799 -8.39 -30.93 -12.01
C ASP A 799 -9.76 -31.31 -11.44
N SER A 800 -10.02 -32.60 -11.32
CA SER A 800 -11.32 -33.09 -10.83
C SER A 800 -11.17 -34.37 -10.04
N PHE A 801 -12.02 -34.54 -9.05
CA PHE A 801 -12.04 -35.72 -8.17
C PHE A 801 -13.44 -36.05 -7.68
N SER A 802 -13.61 -37.30 -7.24
CA SER A 802 -14.83 -37.74 -6.61
C SER A 802 -14.73 -37.61 -5.09
N LEU A 803 -15.66 -36.92 -4.46
CA LEU A 803 -15.71 -36.72 -3.01
C LEU A 803 -16.91 -37.46 -2.40
N PRO A 804 -16.71 -38.56 -1.66
CA PRO A 804 -17.76 -39.22 -0.93
C PRO A 804 -18.13 -38.41 0.33
N VAL A 805 -19.41 -38.09 0.47
CA VAL A 805 -19.99 -37.42 1.63
C VAL A 805 -20.99 -38.37 2.30
N SER A 806 -20.76 -38.68 3.57
CA SER A 806 -21.57 -39.60 4.37
C SER A 806 -22.48 -38.83 5.32
N GLY A 807 -23.49 -39.56 5.91
CA GLY A 807 -24.35 -39.02 6.94
C GLY A 807 -25.54 -38.25 6.41
N SER A 808 -26.42 -37.80 7.30
CA SER A 808 -27.51 -36.88 7.04
C SER A 808 -27.43 -35.74 8.07
N ILE A 809 -27.78 -34.54 7.70
CA ILE A 809 -27.98 -33.46 8.67
C ILE A 809 -29.16 -33.89 9.54
N SER A 810 -28.93 -34.16 10.82
CA SER A 810 -29.99 -34.43 11.77
C SER A 810 -30.75 -33.12 12.00
N THR A 811 -31.84 -32.93 11.29
CA THR A 811 -32.83 -31.90 11.61
C THR A 811 -33.54 -32.33 12.89
N ARG A 812 -32.89 -32.16 14.05
CA ARG A 812 -33.62 -32.08 15.29
C ARG A 812 -34.34 -30.72 15.30
N PHE A 813 -35.54 -30.70 14.76
CA PHE A 813 -36.51 -29.69 15.11
C PHE A 813 -36.77 -29.84 16.63
N SER A 814 -36.21 -28.99 17.47
CA SER A 814 -36.80 -28.74 18.79
C SER A 814 -38.08 -27.99 18.54
N PRO A 815 -39.25 -28.55 18.96
CA PRO A 815 -40.47 -27.78 18.91
C PRO A 815 -40.30 -26.59 19.87
N ALA A 816 -40.30 -25.40 19.32
CA ALA A 816 -40.32 -24.16 20.09
C ALA A 816 -41.59 -24.19 20.96
N LEU A 817 -41.38 -24.20 22.25
CA LEU A 817 -42.43 -23.94 23.24
C LEU A 817 -43.07 -22.58 22.91
N ASN A 818 -44.33 -22.66 22.47
CA ASN A 818 -45.28 -21.56 22.42
C ASN A 818 -45.46 -21.02 23.84
N GLN A 819 -44.67 -20.06 24.30
CA GLN A 819 -45.02 -19.21 25.43
C GLN A 819 -45.85 -18.04 24.89
N ARG A 820 -47.17 -18.16 25.15
CA ARG A 820 -48.13 -17.06 25.04
C ARG A 820 -47.68 -15.94 26.00
N TYR A 821 -47.30 -14.79 25.48
CA TYR A 821 -47.32 -13.57 26.26
C TYR A 821 -48.76 -13.13 26.48
N GLN A 822 -49.25 -13.28 27.71
CA GLN A 822 -50.44 -12.57 28.18
C GLN A 822 -50.03 -11.12 28.44
N SER A 823 -50.70 -10.22 27.76
CA SER A 823 -50.77 -8.81 28.10
C SER A 823 -51.48 -8.60 29.42
N ASN A 824 -50.91 -7.81 30.29
CA ASN A 824 -51.68 -7.13 31.36
C ASN A 824 -51.04 -5.81 31.71
N PRO A 825 -51.80 -4.84 32.26
CA PRO A 825 -52.15 -3.57 31.63
C PRO A 825 -51.19 -2.43 31.91
#